data_b40238a7b77a3c4fcd7acfc0fec1ae8a
#
_entry.id   b40238a7b77a3c4fcd7acfc0fec1ae8a
#
_cell.length_a   1.000
_cell.length_b   1.000
_cell.length_c   1.000
_cell.angle_alpha   90.00
_cell.angle_beta   90.00
_cell.angle_gamma   90.00
#
_symmetry.space_group_name_H-M   'P 1'
#
loop_
_entity.id
_entity.type
_entity.pdbx_description
1 polymer ?
#
loop_
_entity_poly.entity_id
_entity_poly.type
_entity_poly.pdbx_seq_one_letter_code
_entity_poly.pdbx_strand_id
1 'polypeptide(L)'
;MLRQGESWTKIREWSQERLESWRAVSLCGSSVDERSSVGKTPVDDSMTRMMNCRSQDTWRAACSALARDPNTEDFEKAVYALLCGELEPAYKVCQSWDDYLYVFYNHILLSRYRQFCTQFSRKLNHSPTANVPFVPEPPSYSEVHNFLQTVKSNERVGVEARNPYRTIQAAILSKNYDSFFLSIANAASQASKASGKPHLIPDVKATHVEDSALIAAQDRDALRIIAHLYIITRSLGYTRSDSHFSETAALNVVAYIEILHQAGLLDSIPLYASLLPAQLSQNALARILIDVVDPRERKKQAKLIEKHKIDLKAVLERQWNWVHSDVIKKKHPDSTIRLSRTVRGVRNDPKILPVSKKFVGASISPEDERAIRCLEWHKYLDGQWAVICELGTYLYKQFFASGSLIACRELSKRVELSETSREILGFDITEAPLLEEDGLENNVSEPTSPIKSPSKKARLRQLSTAGSESQNSRIEMYQQAQIMLELEQLTIAFDALENFQLIWDEHERSKGSQDAEHLRELKEKLQEALDHAGAYIESLFDGVLTDARDETEAAELEFIRHTYIPEVLLNYHNALYYGSLKLSRDILVQCMNLSIWIARDQSVIDSFMASNRMGELVDALALSSAAMVNSPLPKGKKKFDYGGRLDIWHIKAENRGEKSDKT
;
A
#
# COMPACT_ATOMS: atom_id res chain seq x y z
N MET A 1 -24.73 -43.33 -23.28
CA MET A 1 -25.09 -43.06 -24.70
C MET A 1 -26.26 -42.06 -24.78
N LEU A 2 -27.41 -42.29 -24.17
CA LEU A 2 -28.54 -41.33 -24.20
C LEU A 2 -28.17 -39.95 -23.65
N ARG A 3 -27.50 -39.89 -22.50
CA ARG A 3 -27.03 -38.63 -21.90
C ARG A 3 -26.01 -37.89 -22.78
N GLN A 4 -25.19 -38.63 -23.52
CA GLN A 4 -24.17 -38.06 -24.39
C GLN A 4 -24.72 -37.59 -25.75
N GLY A 5 -26.04 -37.82 -26.01
CA GLY A 5 -26.66 -37.44 -27.28
C GLY A 5 -26.16 -38.24 -28.46
N GLU A 6 -25.74 -39.48 -28.25
CA GLU A 6 -25.29 -40.37 -29.34
C GLU A 6 -26.37 -40.63 -30.35
N SER A 7 -25.99 -40.76 -31.64
CA SER A 7 -26.92 -41.04 -32.71
C SER A 7 -27.57 -42.43 -32.58
N TRP A 8 -28.82 -42.57 -33.01
CA TRP A 8 -29.53 -43.85 -32.99
C TRP A 8 -28.81 -44.91 -33.80
N THR A 9 -28.10 -44.56 -34.86
CA THR A 9 -27.27 -45.47 -35.64
C THR A 9 -26.18 -46.08 -34.73
N LYS A 10 -25.48 -45.30 -33.97
CA LYS A 10 -24.43 -45.77 -33.07
C LYS A 10 -24.99 -46.59 -31.90
N ILE A 11 -26.17 -46.23 -31.38
CA ILE A 11 -26.86 -47.03 -30.34
C ILE A 11 -27.26 -48.42 -30.92
N ARG A 12 -27.71 -48.45 -32.18
CA ARG A 12 -28.08 -49.69 -32.88
C ARG A 12 -26.87 -50.60 -33.11
N GLU A 13 -25.78 -50.04 -33.60
CA GLU A 13 -24.51 -50.75 -33.80
C GLU A 13 -24.01 -51.36 -32.51
N TRP A 14 -23.99 -50.55 -31.44
CA TRP A 14 -23.60 -51.01 -30.10
C TRP A 14 -24.46 -52.14 -29.56
N SER A 15 -25.79 -52.09 -29.82
CA SER A 15 -26.71 -53.15 -29.41
C SER A 15 -26.52 -54.42 -30.25
N GLN A 16 -26.20 -54.30 -31.55
CA GLN A 16 -25.90 -55.44 -32.42
C GLN A 16 -24.61 -56.14 -31.99
N GLU A 17 -23.56 -55.41 -31.69
CA GLU A 17 -22.30 -55.96 -31.19
C GLU A 17 -22.47 -56.78 -29.90
N ARG A 18 -23.47 -56.43 -29.07
CA ARG A 18 -23.78 -57.13 -27.82
C ARG A 18 -24.85 -58.20 -27.93
N LEU A 19 -25.29 -58.49 -29.16
CA LEU A 19 -26.35 -59.43 -29.41
C LEU A 19 -27.70 -59.06 -28.78
N GLU A 20 -27.93 -57.80 -28.52
CA GLU A 20 -29.13 -57.23 -27.89
C GLU A 20 -29.93 -56.36 -28.88
N SER A 21 -30.00 -56.74 -30.17
CA SER A 21 -30.65 -55.94 -31.20
C SER A 21 -32.12 -55.63 -30.89
N TRP A 22 -32.80 -56.45 -30.09
CA TRP A 22 -34.17 -56.25 -29.65
C TRP A 22 -34.27 -54.98 -28.77
N ARG A 23 -33.23 -54.60 -27.96
CA ARG A 23 -33.18 -53.37 -27.20
C ARG A 23 -33.15 -52.16 -28.11
N ALA A 24 -32.35 -52.19 -29.15
CA ALA A 24 -32.29 -51.09 -30.11
C ALA A 24 -33.65 -50.84 -30.74
N VAL A 25 -34.40 -51.93 -31.10
CA VAL A 25 -35.73 -51.79 -31.65
C VAL A 25 -36.73 -51.21 -30.66
N SER A 26 -36.74 -51.64 -29.41
CA SER A 26 -37.65 -51.11 -28.38
C SER A 26 -37.34 -49.64 -28.05
N LEU A 27 -36.09 -49.24 -28.08
CA LEU A 27 -35.65 -47.89 -27.83
C LEU A 27 -35.82 -46.92 -29.00
N CYS A 28 -35.80 -47.42 -30.23
CA CYS A 28 -35.92 -46.64 -31.48
C CYS A 28 -37.28 -45.99 -31.71
N GLY A 29 -38.32 -46.36 -30.95
CA GLY A 29 -39.66 -45.80 -31.15
C GLY A 29 -39.77 -44.29 -31.02
N SER A 30 -38.71 -43.64 -30.48
CA SER A 30 -38.61 -42.18 -30.39
C SER A 30 -37.91 -41.54 -31.59
N SER A 31 -37.27 -42.33 -32.47
CA SER A 31 -36.54 -41.76 -33.60
C SER A 31 -37.50 -41.26 -34.68
N VAL A 32 -37.46 -39.96 -34.95
CA VAL A 32 -38.03 -39.42 -36.19
C VAL A 32 -37.06 -39.86 -37.29
N ASP A 33 -37.58 -40.61 -38.27
CA ASP A 33 -36.74 -41.16 -39.30
C ASP A 33 -36.12 -40.03 -40.14
N GLU A 34 -34.84 -39.77 -39.98
CA GLU A 34 -34.10 -38.71 -40.70
C GLU A 34 -34.11 -38.95 -42.24
N ARG A 35 -34.47 -40.18 -42.70
CA ARG A 35 -34.45 -40.55 -44.11
C ARG A 35 -35.66 -40.08 -44.90
N SER A 36 -36.68 -39.51 -44.23
CA SER A 36 -37.92 -39.15 -44.92
C SER A 36 -37.92 -37.74 -45.54
N SER A 37 -36.84 -36.98 -45.44
CA SER A 37 -36.83 -35.54 -45.85
C SER A 37 -36.46 -35.35 -47.36
N VAL A 38 -36.03 -36.35 -48.10
CA VAL A 38 -35.62 -36.18 -49.51
C VAL A 38 -36.75 -36.63 -50.43
N GLY A 39 -37.52 -35.65 -50.97
CA GLY A 39 -38.42 -35.88 -52.10
C GLY A 39 -39.91 -35.98 -51.79
N LYS A 40 -40.41 -35.61 -50.59
CA LYS A 40 -41.85 -35.62 -50.29
C LYS A 40 -42.47 -34.21 -50.39
N THR A 41 -43.74 -34.19 -50.87
CA THR A 41 -44.52 -32.96 -50.93
C THR A 41 -44.88 -32.45 -49.56
N PRO A 42 -45.12 -31.13 -49.35
CA PRO A 42 -45.46 -30.55 -48.05
C PRO A 42 -46.70 -31.16 -47.35
N VAL A 43 -47.61 -31.72 -48.11
CA VAL A 43 -48.83 -32.40 -47.62
C VAL A 43 -48.50 -33.74 -47.01
N ASP A 44 -47.64 -34.53 -47.69
CA ASP A 44 -47.18 -35.85 -47.24
C ASP A 44 -46.36 -35.70 -45.94
N ASP A 45 -45.61 -34.61 -45.80
CA ASP A 45 -44.79 -34.36 -44.66
C ASP A 45 -45.66 -34.06 -43.42
N SER A 46 -46.76 -33.31 -43.54
CA SER A 46 -47.68 -33.02 -42.44
C SER A 46 -48.45 -34.26 -41.95
N MET A 47 -48.90 -35.12 -42.84
CA MET A 47 -49.57 -36.42 -42.51
C MET A 47 -48.59 -37.38 -41.83
N THR A 48 -47.37 -37.47 -42.29
CA THR A 48 -46.34 -38.31 -41.72
C THR A 48 -45.98 -37.83 -40.31
N ARG A 49 -45.82 -36.51 -40.09
CA ARG A 49 -45.61 -35.94 -38.78
C ARG A 49 -46.74 -36.20 -37.81
N MET A 50 -47.97 -36.11 -38.21
CA MET A 50 -49.14 -36.39 -37.37
C MET A 50 -49.22 -37.89 -36.98
N MET A 51 -48.94 -38.82 -37.87
CA MET A 51 -48.89 -40.25 -37.59
C MET A 51 -47.71 -40.55 -36.59
N ASN A 52 -46.56 -39.95 -36.81
CA ASN A 52 -45.43 -40.10 -35.92
C ASN A 52 -45.74 -39.56 -34.51
N CYS A 53 -46.46 -38.46 -34.37
CA CYS A 53 -46.88 -37.95 -33.06
C CYS A 53 -47.76 -38.94 -32.30
N ARG A 54 -48.74 -39.56 -32.94
CA ARG A 54 -49.60 -40.58 -32.29
C ARG A 54 -48.84 -41.85 -31.94
N SER A 55 -47.99 -42.32 -32.82
CA SER A 55 -47.13 -43.49 -32.60
C SER A 55 -46.18 -43.23 -31.43
N GLN A 56 -45.59 -42.06 -31.36
CA GLN A 56 -44.71 -41.66 -30.24
C GLN A 56 -45.45 -41.57 -28.90
N ASP A 57 -46.69 -41.08 -28.86
CA ASP A 57 -47.47 -41.04 -27.63
C ASP A 57 -47.78 -42.45 -27.12
N THR A 58 -48.15 -43.40 -28.01
CA THR A 58 -48.37 -44.79 -27.65
C THR A 58 -47.09 -45.47 -27.14
N TRP A 59 -45.97 -45.23 -27.83
CA TRP A 59 -44.67 -45.76 -27.41
C TRP A 59 -44.21 -45.22 -26.06
N ARG A 60 -44.40 -43.91 -25.80
CA ARG A 60 -44.08 -43.29 -24.49
C ARG A 60 -44.96 -43.83 -23.36
N ALA A 61 -46.24 -44.12 -23.64
CA ALA A 61 -47.11 -44.75 -22.65
C ALA A 61 -46.59 -46.15 -22.31
N ALA A 62 -46.10 -46.92 -23.30
CA ALA A 62 -45.45 -48.21 -23.10
C ALA A 62 -44.15 -48.09 -22.27
N CYS A 63 -43.32 -47.09 -22.61
CA CYS A 63 -42.10 -46.78 -21.81
C CYS A 63 -42.42 -46.40 -20.36
N SER A 64 -43.47 -45.60 -20.13
CA SER A 64 -43.94 -45.25 -18.80
C SER A 64 -44.40 -46.47 -18.00
N ALA A 65 -45.12 -47.40 -18.66
CA ALA A 65 -45.53 -48.65 -18.03
C ALA A 65 -44.29 -49.52 -17.61
N LEU A 66 -43.31 -49.63 -18.52
CA LEU A 66 -42.08 -50.39 -18.26
C LEU A 66 -41.22 -49.72 -17.14
N ALA A 67 -41.18 -48.40 -17.13
CA ALA A 67 -40.46 -47.65 -16.05
C ALA A 67 -41.04 -47.86 -14.65
N ARG A 68 -42.34 -48.24 -14.58
CA ARG A 68 -43.06 -48.51 -13.34
C ARG A 68 -43.20 -49.96 -12.98
N ASP A 69 -42.78 -50.85 -13.88
CA ASP A 69 -42.90 -52.30 -13.63
C ASP A 69 -41.97 -52.72 -12.48
N PRO A 70 -42.50 -53.34 -11.41
CA PRO A 70 -41.68 -53.76 -10.27
C PRO A 70 -40.65 -54.84 -10.63
N ASN A 71 -40.90 -55.62 -11.66
CA ASN A 71 -40.06 -56.76 -12.04
C ASN A 71 -38.85 -56.38 -12.89
N THR A 72 -38.76 -55.16 -13.40
CA THR A 72 -37.66 -54.66 -14.24
C THR A 72 -36.52 -54.18 -13.36
N GLU A 73 -35.27 -54.33 -13.82
CA GLU A 73 -34.10 -53.80 -13.11
C GLU A 73 -34.08 -52.27 -13.08
N ASP A 74 -33.51 -51.66 -12.04
CA ASP A 74 -33.52 -50.22 -11.84
C ASP A 74 -32.84 -49.45 -12.98
N PHE A 75 -31.74 -49.94 -13.57
CA PHE A 75 -31.09 -49.30 -14.71
C PHE A 75 -31.97 -49.36 -15.98
N GLU A 76 -32.70 -50.45 -16.18
CA GLU A 76 -33.61 -50.57 -17.34
C GLU A 76 -34.84 -49.67 -17.15
N LYS A 77 -35.40 -49.61 -15.93
CA LYS A 77 -36.44 -48.61 -15.56
C LYS A 77 -35.99 -47.21 -15.87
N ALA A 78 -34.74 -46.88 -15.49
CA ALA A 78 -34.19 -45.53 -15.72
C ALA A 78 -34.08 -45.20 -17.23
N VAL A 79 -33.68 -46.15 -18.08
CA VAL A 79 -33.65 -45.95 -19.54
C VAL A 79 -35.03 -45.62 -20.09
N TYR A 80 -36.05 -46.40 -19.72
CA TYR A 80 -37.42 -46.13 -20.16
C TYR A 80 -37.99 -44.83 -19.54
N ALA A 81 -37.66 -44.54 -18.32
CA ALA A 81 -38.02 -43.27 -17.65
C ALA A 81 -37.43 -42.05 -18.39
N LEU A 82 -36.17 -42.13 -18.80
CA LEU A 82 -35.52 -41.07 -19.59
C LEU A 82 -36.19 -40.87 -20.96
N LEU A 83 -36.65 -41.97 -21.60
CA LEU A 83 -37.31 -41.90 -22.90
C LEU A 83 -38.74 -41.34 -22.82
N CYS A 84 -39.46 -41.58 -21.75
CA CYS A 84 -40.81 -41.02 -21.53
C CYS A 84 -40.85 -39.74 -20.72
N GLY A 85 -39.74 -39.36 -20.06
CA GLY A 85 -39.62 -38.14 -19.24
C GLY A 85 -40.09 -38.29 -17.79
N GLU A 86 -40.10 -39.52 -17.23
CA GLU A 86 -40.34 -39.72 -15.80
C GLU A 86 -39.11 -39.48 -14.98
N LEU A 87 -39.28 -38.90 -13.75
CA LEU A 87 -38.18 -38.44 -12.91
C LEU A 87 -37.73 -39.50 -11.91
N GLU A 88 -38.68 -40.09 -11.10
CA GLU A 88 -38.34 -40.91 -9.94
C GLU A 88 -37.48 -42.14 -10.31
N PRO A 89 -37.83 -43.01 -11.32
CA PRO A 89 -36.99 -44.15 -11.61
C PRO A 89 -35.62 -43.74 -12.12
N ALA A 90 -35.51 -42.64 -12.85
CA ALA A 90 -34.23 -42.13 -13.36
C ALA A 90 -33.33 -41.61 -12.22
N TYR A 91 -33.86 -40.92 -11.23
CA TYR A 91 -33.08 -40.42 -10.11
C TYR A 91 -32.48 -41.52 -9.23
N LYS A 92 -33.12 -42.71 -9.18
CA LYS A 92 -32.59 -43.84 -8.36
C LYS A 92 -31.20 -44.29 -8.82
N VAL A 93 -30.90 -44.18 -10.10
CA VAL A 93 -29.63 -44.64 -10.67
C VAL A 93 -28.62 -43.51 -10.89
N CYS A 94 -28.98 -42.24 -10.64
CA CYS A 94 -28.09 -41.11 -10.77
C CYS A 94 -26.92 -41.21 -9.80
N GLN A 95 -25.68 -41.03 -10.27
CA GLN A 95 -24.45 -41.12 -9.51
C GLN A 95 -23.63 -39.82 -9.52
N SER A 96 -23.89 -38.94 -10.47
CA SER A 96 -23.16 -37.68 -10.65
C SER A 96 -24.09 -36.48 -10.71
N TRP A 97 -23.55 -35.30 -10.45
CA TRP A 97 -24.26 -34.03 -10.62
C TRP A 97 -24.84 -33.87 -12.02
N ASP A 98 -24.08 -34.25 -13.06
CA ASP A 98 -24.52 -34.15 -14.45
C ASP A 98 -25.67 -35.08 -14.75
N ASP A 99 -25.78 -36.25 -14.10
CA ASP A 99 -26.90 -37.17 -14.26
C ASP A 99 -28.21 -36.55 -13.77
N TYR A 100 -28.20 -35.92 -12.58
CA TYR A 100 -29.36 -35.20 -12.05
C TYR A 100 -29.80 -34.06 -12.96
N LEU A 101 -28.85 -33.24 -13.44
CA LEU A 101 -29.15 -32.17 -14.39
C LEU A 101 -29.75 -32.71 -15.69
N TYR A 102 -29.17 -33.77 -16.23
CA TYR A 102 -29.68 -34.40 -17.46
C TYR A 102 -31.11 -34.88 -17.28
N VAL A 103 -31.42 -35.62 -16.25
CA VAL A 103 -32.77 -36.11 -15.94
C VAL A 103 -33.77 -34.96 -15.84
N PHE A 104 -33.43 -33.91 -15.10
CA PHE A 104 -34.30 -32.75 -14.89
C PHE A 104 -34.59 -32.02 -16.21
N TYR A 105 -33.57 -31.65 -16.95
CA TYR A 105 -33.75 -30.90 -18.20
C TYR A 105 -34.36 -31.77 -19.31
N ASN A 106 -34.06 -33.09 -19.35
CA ASN A 106 -34.68 -34.04 -20.27
C ASN A 106 -36.19 -34.14 -20.03
N HIS A 107 -36.62 -34.20 -18.77
CA HIS A 107 -38.05 -34.18 -18.42
C HIS A 107 -38.74 -32.92 -18.95
N ILE A 108 -38.13 -31.74 -18.74
CA ILE A 108 -38.69 -30.47 -19.22
C ILE A 108 -38.75 -30.46 -20.74
N LEU A 109 -37.69 -30.85 -21.43
CA LEU A 109 -37.64 -30.89 -22.88
C LEU A 109 -38.72 -31.80 -23.45
N LEU A 110 -38.83 -33.03 -22.96
CA LEU A 110 -39.82 -33.99 -23.39
C LEU A 110 -41.26 -33.57 -23.10
N SER A 111 -41.50 -33.00 -21.94
CA SER A 111 -42.80 -32.43 -21.56
C SER A 111 -43.23 -31.32 -22.53
N ARG A 112 -42.35 -30.38 -22.83
CA ARG A 112 -42.60 -29.29 -23.81
C ARG A 112 -42.84 -29.83 -25.23
N TYR A 113 -41.99 -30.77 -25.65
CA TYR A 113 -42.13 -31.38 -26.96
C TYR A 113 -43.49 -32.12 -27.09
N ARG A 114 -43.89 -32.88 -26.08
CA ARG A 114 -45.18 -33.58 -26.04
C ARG A 114 -46.36 -32.62 -26.19
N GLN A 115 -46.31 -31.52 -25.48
CA GLN A 115 -47.35 -30.50 -25.55
C GLN A 115 -47.39 -29.80 -26.90
N PHE A 116 -46.22 -29.48 -27.47
CA PHE A 116 -46.16 -28.98 -28.84
C PHE A 116 -46.82 -29.96 -29.83
N CYS A 117 -46.49 -31.23 -29.75
CA CYS A 117 -47.12 -32.27 -30.59
C CYS A 117 -48.63 -32.35 -30.41
N THR A 118 -49.11 -32.25 -29.17
CA THR A 118 -50.56 -32.27 -28.87
C THR A 118 -51.27 -31.04 -29.42
N GLN A 119 -50.70 -29.87 -29.30
CA GLN A 119 -51.24 -28.65 -29.89
C GLN A 119 -51.23 -28.71 -31.41
N PHE A 120 -50.16 -29.19 -32.01
CA PHE A 120 -50.05 -29.35 -33.45
C PHE A 120 -51.09 -30.32 -33.99
N SER A 121 -51.29 -31.46 -33.35
CA SER A 121 -52.32 -32.45 -33.72
C SER A 121 -53.74 -31.89 -33.65
N ARG A 122 -54.01 -31.05 -32.63
CA ARG A 122 -55.31 -30.36 -32.48
C ARG A 122 -55.57 -29.32 -33.57
N LYS A 123 -54.54 -28.53 -33.92
CA LYS A 123 -54.63 -27.58 -35.03
C LYS A 123 -54.90 -28.27 -36.35
N LEU A 124 -54.31 -29.43 -36.61
CA LEU A 124 -54.54 -30.20 -37.81
C LEU A 124 -55.93 -30.80 -37.89
N ASN A 125 -56.52 -31.23 -36.78
CA ASN A 125 -57.82 -31.85 -36.72
C ASN A 125 -59.04 -30.87 -36.72
N HIS A 126 -58.81 -29.54 -36.84
CA HIS A 126 -59.86 -28.49 -36.89
C HIS A 126 -60.94 -28.60 -35.80
N SER A 127 -60.64 -29.07 -34.64
CA SER A 127 -61.55 -29.25 -33.54
C SER A 127 -61.76 -27.91 -32.78
N PRO A 128 -62.91 -27.20 -32.94
CA PRO A 128 -63.08 -25.87 -32.37
C PRO A 128 -63.33 -25.86 -30.86
N THR A 129 -63.60 -27.01 -30.25
CA THR A 129 -63.94 -27.12 -28.81
C THR A 129 -62.86 -27.66 -27.91
N ALA A 130 -61.65 -27.88 -28.44
CA ALA A 130 -60.58 -28.37 -27.62
C ALA A 130 -60.01 -27.23 -26.79
N ASN A 131 -60.27 -27.23 -25.49
CA ASN A 131 -59.48 -26.42 -24.54
C ASN A 131 -58.00 -26.62 -24.86
N VAL A 132 -57.34 -25.53 -25.22
CA VAL A 132 -55.89 -25.56 -25.45
C VAL A 132 -55.28 -26.00 -24.14
N PRO A 133 -54.64 -27.16 -24.07
CA PRO A 133 -54.02 -27.55 -22.80
C PRO A 133 -52.98 -26.52 -22.47
N PHE A 134 -52.94 -26.16 -21.21
CA PHE A 134 -51.89 -25.32 -20.65
C PHE A 134 -50.55 -25.90 -21.02
N VAL A 135 -49.77 -25.18 -21.79
CA VAL A 135 -48.35 -25.50 -22.02
C VAL A 135 -47.68 -25.11 -20.73
N PRO A 136 -47.11 -26.04 -19.96
CA PRO A 136 -46.36 -25.65 -18.77
C PRO A 136 -45.28 -24.64 -19.22
N GLU A 137 -45.25 -23.51 -18.53
CA GLU A 137 -44.15 -22.59 -18.70
C GLU A 137 -42.84 -23.31 -18.40
N PRO A 138 -41.72 -22.85 -18.96
CA PRO A 138 -40.43 -23.34 -18.49
C PRO A 138 -40.38 -23.19 -16.98
N PRO A 139 -39.70 -24.12 -16.24
CA PRO A 139 -39.59 -24.00 -14.80
C PRO A 139 -39.07 -22.61 -14.45
N SER A 140 -39.70 -22.02 -13.46
CA SER A 140 -39.22 -20.72 -12.94
C SER A 140 -37.79 -20.89 -12.41
N TYR A 141 -37.02 -19.84 -12.46
CA TYR A 141 -35.64 -19.90 -11.93
C TYR A 141 -35.61 -20.31 -10.44
N SER A 142 -36.68 -20.02 -9.68
CA SER A 142 -36.84 -20.48 -8.30
C SER A 142 -37.02 -21.99 -8.19
N GLU A 143 -37.77 -22.62 -9.12
CA GLU A 143 -37.90 -24.07 -9.15
C GLU A 143 -36.58 -24.76 -9.48
N VAL A 144 -35.83 -24.21 -10.43
CA VAL A 144 -34.46 -24.68 -10.73
C VAL A 144 -33.56 -24.53 -9.52
N HIS A 145 -33.64 -23.41 -8.80
CA HIS A 145 -32.87 -23.21 -7.59
C HIS A 145 -33.20 -24.24 -6.51
N ASN A 146 -34.50 -24.48 -6.24
CA ASN A 146 -34.96 -25.47 -5.26
C ASN A 146 -34.52 -26.89 -5.64
N PHE A 147 -34.61 -27.25 -6.91
CA PHE A 147 -34.10 -28.52 -7.40
C PHE A 147 -32.59 -28.66 -7.13
N LEU A 148 -31.80 -27.66 -7.49
CA LEU A 148 -30.35 -27.71 -7.26
C LEU A 148 -29.97 -27.78 -5.77
N GLN A 149 -30.75 -27.14 -4.88
CA GLN A 149 -30.57 -27.28 -3.42
C GLN A 149 -30.90 -28.70 -2.95
N THR A 150 -31.95 -29.33 -3.50
CA THR A 150 -32.27 -30.72 -3.19
C THR A 150 -31.15 -31.67 -3.62
N VAL A 151 -30.55 -31.43 -4.79
CA VAL A 151 -29.40 -32.22 -5.27
C VAL A 151 -28.19 -32.02 -4.38
N LYS A 152 -27.92 -30.80 -3.92
CA LYS A 152 -26.83 -30.51 -2.95
C LYS A 152 -26.99 -31.27 -1.61
N SER A 153 -28.22 -31.49 -1.17
CA SER A 153 -28.50 -32.22 0.08
C SER A 153 -28.43 -33.73 -0.06
N ASN A 154 -28.29 -34.25 -1.28
CA ASN A 154 -28.19 -35.69 -1.54
C ASN A 154 -26.83 -36.24 -1.09
N GLU A 155 -26.82 -37.33 -0.30
CA GLU A 155 -25.61 -37.95 0.24
C GLU A 155 -24.61 -38.42 -0.84
N ARG A 156 -25.10 -38.91 -1.97
CA ARG A 156 -24.27 -39.46 -3.08
C ARG A 156 -23.52 -38.37 -3.85
N VAL A 157 -24.16 -37.24 -4.07
CA VAL A 157 -23.69 -36.18 -5.01
C VAL A 157 -23.29 -34.92 -4.25
N GLY A 158 -23.60 -34.82 -2.95
CA GLY A 158 -23.39 -33.63 -2.15
C GLY A 158 -21.93 -33.14 -2.12
N VAL A 159 -20.97 -34.06 -2.18
CA VAL A 159 -19.54 -33.72 -2.24
C VAL A 159 -19.18 -33.07 -3.59
N GLU A 160 -19.65 -33.68 -4.71
CA GLU A 160 -19.46 -33.11 -6.05
C GLU A 160 -20.19 -31.77 -6.20
N ALA A 161 -21.38 -31.66 -5.66
CA ALA A 161 -22.20 -30.45 -5.70
C ALA A 161 -21.56 -29.24 -4.97
N ARG A 162 -20.66 -29.48 -3.99
CA ARG A 162 -19.88 -28.44 -3.28
C ARG A 162 -18.65 -27.99 -4.06
N ASN A 163 -18.33 -28.63 -5.18
CA ASN A 163 -17.23 -28.18 -6.03
C ASN A 163 -17.47 -26.75 -6.47
N PRO A 164 -16.44 -25.84 -6.42
CA PRO A 164 -16.55 -24.43 -6.80
C PRO A 164 -17.23 -24.21 -8.17
N TYR A 165 -16.85 -24.99 -9.16
CA TYR A 165 -17.39 -24.87 -10.52
C TYR A 165 -18.85 -25.31 -10.62
N ARG A 166 -19.28 -26.32 -9.83
CA ARG A 166 -20.68 -26.72 -9.74
C ARG A 166 -21.53 -25.67 -9.03
N THR A 167 -20.97 -25.01 -8.05
CA THR A 167 -21.61 -23.88 -7.35
C THR A 167 -21.82 -22.71 -8.32
N ILE A 168 -20.83 -22.37 -9.15
CA ILE A 168 -20.95 -21.37 -10.21
C ILE A 168 -22.01 -21.79 -11.25
N GLN A 169 -21.97 -23.03 -11.70
CA GLN A 169 -22.93 -23.59 -12.64
C GLN A 169 -24.37 -23.49 -12.11
N ALA A 170 -24.58 -23.83 -10.83
CA ALA A 170 -25.87 -23.72 -10.18
C ALA A 170 -26.41 -22.28 -10.16
N ALA A 171 -25.54 -21.29 -9.87
CA ALA A 171 -25.90 -19.88 -9.88
C ALA A 171 -26.29 -19.39 -11.28
N ILE A 172 -25.60 -19.85 -12.33
CA ILE A 172 -25.91 -19.51 -13.72
C ILE A 172 -27.25 -20.14 -14.15
N LEU A 173 -27.47 -21.41 -13.85
CA LEU A 173 -28.69 -22.13 -14.23
C LEU A 173 -29.94 -21.56 -13.54
N SER A 174 -29.82 -21.20 -12.27
CA SER A 174 -30.91 -20.63 -11.49
C SER A 174 -31.08 -19.11 -11.66
N LYS A 175 -30.14 -18.45 -12.32
CA LYS A 175 -30.03 -16.96 -12.40
C LYS A 175 -30.12 -16.28 -11.05
N ASN A 176 -29.81 -16.95 -9.97
CA ASN A 176 -29.83 -16.41 -8.62
C ASN A 176 -28.50 -15.72 -8.30
N TYR A 177 -28.17 -14.70 -9.08
CA TYR A 177 -26.87 -14.01 -8.99
C TYR A 177 -26.71 -13.20 -7.73
N ASP A 178 -27.79 -12.53 -7.26
CA ASP A 178 -27.70 -11.63 -6.10
C ASP A 178 -27.31 -12.37 -4.83
N SER A 179 -28.02 -13.45 -4.48
CA SER A 179 -27.68 -14.23 -3.29
C SER A 179 -26.34 -14.95 -3.44
N PHE A 180 -26.00 -15.39 -4.64
CA PHE A 180 -24.72 -16.01 -4.92
C PHE A 180 -23.54 -15.07 -4.65
N PHE A 181 -23.53 -13.85 -5.23
CA PHE A 181 -22.45 -12.90 -5.04
C PHE A 181 -22.33 -12.43 -3.59
N LEU A 182 -23.45 -12.26 -2.88
CA LEU A 182 -23.42 -11.95 -1.44
C LEU A 182 -22.84 -13.09 -0.63
N SER A 183 -23.21 -14.35 -0.92
CA SER A 183 -22.68 -15.53 -0.23
C SER A 183 -21.17 -15.66 -0.40
N ILE A 184 -20.68 -15.49 -1.64
CA ILE A 184 -19.24 -15.58 -1.93
C ILE A 184 -18.47 -14.38 -1.30
N ALA A 185 -19.02 -13.17 -1.34
CA ALA A 185 -18.38 -12.01 -0.73
C ALA A 185 -18.23 -12.18 0.80
N ASN A 186 -19.27 -12.71 1.45
CA ASN A 186 -19.23 -13.04 2.88
C ASN A 186 -18.20 -14.14 3.17
N ALA A 187 -18.17 -15.18 2.32
CA ALA A 187 -17.21 -16.27 2.43
C ALA A 187 -15.76 -15.79 2.24
N ALA A 188 -15.51 -14.92 1.28
CA ALA A 188 -14.20 -14.32 1.05
C ALA A 188 -13.74 -13.46 2.23
N SER A 189 -14.64 -12.66 2.83
CA SER A 189 -14.34 -11.91 4.05
C SER A 189 -13.98 -12.84 5.23
N GLN A 190 -14.70 -13.94 5.41
CA GLN A 190 -14.42 -14.91 6.46
C GLN A 190 -13.10 -15.66 6.21
N ALA A 191 -12.82 -16.08 4.99
CA ALA A 191 -11.57 -16.74 4.61
C ALA A 191 -10.35 -15.82 4.83
N SER A 192 -10.47 -14.54 4.49
CA SER A 192 -9.43 -13.54 4.71
C SER A 192 -9.12 -13.35 6.19
N LYS A 193 -10.15 -13.26 7.04
CA LYS A 193 -9.97 -13.19 8.51
C LYS A 193 -9.25 -14.42 9.07
N ALA A 194 -9.63 -15.61 8.61
CA ALA A 194 -9.02 -16.86 9.06
C ALA A 194 -7.54 -16.97 8.68
N SER A 195 -7.10 -16.32 7.62
CA SER A 195 -5.70 -16.30 7.17
C SER A 195 -4.77 -15.52 8.10
N GLY A 196 -5.29 -14.61 8.93
CA GLY A 196 -4.51 -13.74 9.83
C GLY A 196 -3.55 -12.77 9.14
N LYS A 197 -3.58 -12.71 7.81
CA LYS A 197 -2.76 -11.77 7.02
C LYS A 197 -3.52 -10.46 6.78
N PRO A 198 -2.82 -9.33 6.58
CA PRO A 198 -3.45 -8.11 6.10
C PRO A 198 -4.19 -8.41 4.79
N HIS A 199 -5.45 -8.05 4.72
CA HIS A 199 -6.29 -8.30 3.55
C HIS A 199 -7.01 -7.02 3.10
N LEU A 200 -7.37 -6.99 1.81
CA LEU A 200 -8.04 -5.85 1.18
C LEU A 200 -9.55 -5.84 1.46
N ILE A 201 -10.12 -7.00 1.76
CA ILE A 201 -11.57 -7.19 1.92
C ILE A 201 -11.99 -6.65 3.28
N PRO A 202 -12.94 -5.70 3.34
CA PRO A 202 -13.46 -5.21 4.61
C PRO A 202 -14.21 -6.32 5.37
N ASP A 203 -14.21 -6.18 6.69
CA ASP A 203 -14.93 -7.10 7.57
C ASP A 203 -16.44 -6.98 7.39
N VAL A 204 -17.06 -8.04 6.87
CA VAL A 204 -18.51 -8.16 6.79
C VAL A 204 -19.01 -9.00 7.98
N LYS A 205 -20.04 -8.49 8.67
CA LYS A 205 -20.69 -9.22 9.78
C LYS A 205 -21.67 -10.23 9.18
N ALA A 206 -21.18 -11.37 8.73
CA ALA A 206 -22.02 -12.49 8.29
C ALA A 206 -22.19 -13.49 9.43
N THR A 207 -23.43 -13.88 9.70
CA THR A 207 -23.78 -14.83 10.78
C THR A 207 -23.63 -16.29 10.38
N HIS A 208 -23.82 -16.60 9.10
CA HIS A 208 -23.71 -17.96 8.57
C HIS A 208 -23.21 -17.94 7.12
N VAL A 209 -22.21 -18.70 6.84
CA VAL A 209 -21.65 -18.86 5.47
C VAL A 209 -21.73 -20.36 5.11
N GLU A 210 -22.25 -20.66 3.92
CA GLU A 210 -22.31 -22.03 3.42
C GLU A 210 -20.90 -22.57 3.10
N ASP A 211 -20.66 -23.86 3.40
CA ASP A 211 -19.38 -24.52 3.12
C ASP A 211 -19.02 -24.48 1.63
N SER A 212 -20.00 -24.61 0.75
CA SER A 212 -19.78 -24.52 -0.72
C SER A 212 -19.26 -23.14 -1.15
N ALA A 213 -19.72 -22.07 -0.50
CA ALA A 213 -19.26 -20.71 -0.75
C ALA A 213 -17.83 -20.49 -0.20
N LEU A 214 -17.51 -21.06 0.98
CA LEU A 214 -16.16 -21.01 1.53
C LEU A 214 -15.13 -21.72 0.65
N ILE A 215 -15.47 -22.92 0.15
CA ILE A 215 -14.61 -23.66 -0.78
C ILE A 215 -14.40 -22.86 -2.06
N ALA A 216 -15.46 -22.25 -2.61
CA ALA A 216 -15.38 -21.42 -3.82
C ALA A 216 -14.57 -20.13 -3.60
N ALA A 217 -14.65 -19.53 -2.41
CA ALA A 217 -13.89 -18.34 -2.05
C ALA A 217 -12.39 -18.60 -1.79
N GLN A 218 -12.02 -19.85 -1.51
CA GLN A 218 -10.61 -20.24 -1.32
C GLN A 218 -9.93 -20.68 -2.63
N ASP A 219 -10.71 -21.02 -3.66
CA ASP A 219 -10.18 -21.42 -4.98
C ASP A 219 -9.91 -20.19 -5.85
N ARG A 220 -8.64 -19.99 -6.24
CA ARG A 220 -8.20 -18.83 -7.02
C ARG A 220 -8.84 -18.74 -8.40
N ASP A 221 -8.97 -19.88 -9.08
CA ASP A 221 -9.53 -19.93 -10.42
C ASP A 221 -11.05 -19.74 -10.40
N ALA A 222 -11.72 -20.30 -9.40
CA ALA A 222 -13.14 -20.05 -9.16
C ALA A 222 -13.41 -18.58 -8.86
N LEU A 223 -12.64 -17.94 -7.97
CA LEU A 223 -12.78 -16.50 -7.69
C LEU A 223 -12.55 -15.63 -8.92
N ARG A 224 -11.59 -15.99 -9.77
CA ARG A 224 -11.39 -15.30 -11.05
C ARG A 224 -12.67 -15.37 -11.91
N ILE A 225 -13.25 -16.54 -12.06
CA ILE A 225 -14.49 -16.73 -12.84
C ILE A 225 -15.64 -15.95 -12.20
N ILE A 226 -15.78 -16.00 -10.88
CA ILE A 226 -16.84 -15.31 -10.12
C ILE A 226 -16.74 -13.79 -10.30
N ALA A 227 -15.53 -13.22 -10.19
CA ALA A 227 -15.33 -11.78 -10.39
C ALA A 227 -15.72 -11.34 -11.81
N HIS A 228 -15.34 -12.11 -12.84
CA HIS A 228 -15.73 -11.81 -14.20
C HIS A 228 -17.23 -12.02 -14.44
N LEU A 229 -17.82 -13.05 -13.85
CA LEU A 229 -19.27 -13.28 -13.90
C LEU A 229 -20.03 -12.11 -13.28
N TYR A 230 -19.56 -11.57 -12.14
CA TYR A 230 -20.14 -10.38 -11.53
C TYR A 230 -20.08 -9.17 -12.46
N ILE A 231 -18.91 -8.89 -13.05
CA ILE A 231 -18.72 -7.77 -13.97
C ILE A 231 -19.68 -7.89 -15.18
N ILE A 232 -19.78 -9.09 -15.78
CA ILE A 232 -20.63 -9.35 -16.94
C ILE A 232 -22.12 -9.21 -16.56
N THR A 233 -22.56 -9.87 -15.49
CA THR A 233 -23.97 -9.85 -15.06
C THR A 233 -24.43 -8.46 -14.64
N ARG A 234 -23.55 -7.69 -14.01
CA ARG A 234 -23.81 -6.28 -13.68
C ARG A 234 -23.95 -5.42 -14.93
N SER A 235 -23.05 -5.60 -15.92
CA SER A 235 -23.12 -4.85 -17.18
C SER A 235 -24.36 -5.16 -18.01
N LEU A 236 -24.87 -6.40 -17.91
CA LEU A 236 -26.08 -6.85 -18.56
C LEU A 236 -27.39 -6.55 -17.79
N GLY A 237 -27.28 -5.98 -16.59
CA GLY A 237 -28.45 -5.65 -15.75
C GLY A 237 -29.12 -6.87 -15.11
N TYR A 238 -28.43 -8.00 -14.94
CA TYR A 238 -28.97 -9.20 -14.28
C TYR A 238 -28.83 -9.18 -12.75
N THR A 239 -28.16 -8.19 -12.19
CA THR A 239 -27.99 -8.00 -10.76
C THR A 239 -28.70 -6.74 -10.30
N ARG A 240 -29.05 -6.67 -9.02
CA ARG A 240 -29.61 -5.47 -8.42
C ARG A 240 -28.66 -4.28 -8.55
N SER A 241 -29.23 -3.06 -8.65
CA SER A 241 -28.48 -1.82 -8.78
C SER A 241 -28.49 -0.96 -7.51
N ASP A 242 -29.05 -1.45 -6.39
CA ASP A 242 -29.00 -0.73 -5.11
C ASP A 242 -27.56 -0.63 -4.57
N SER A 243 -27.26 0.50 -3.93
CA SER A 243 -25.89 0.81 -3.49
C SER A 243 -25.33 -0.22 -2.52
N HIS A 244 -26.12 -0.63 -1.52
CA HIS A 244 -25.69 -1.59 -0.51
C HIS A 244 -25.35 -2.97 -1.11
N PHE A 245 -26.19 -3.48 -2.02
CA PHE A 245 -25.91 -4.72 -2.72
C PHE A 245 -24.66 -4.57 -3.58
N SER A 246 -24.58 -3.50 -4.37
CA SER A 246 -23.45 -3.25 -5.28
C SER A 246 -22.11 -3.15 -4.54
N GLU A 247 -22.08 -2.50 -3.38
CA GLU A 247 -20.87 -2.42 -2.55
C GLU A 247 -20.44 -3.79 -2.00
N THR A 248 -21.39 -4.56 -1.48
CA THR A 248 -21.09 -5.88 -0.92
C THR A 248 -20.70 -6.87 -2.03
N ALA A 249 -21.44 -6.93 -3.13
CA ALA A 249 -21.14 -7.81 -4.24
C ALA A 249 -19.83 -7.45 -4.97
N ALA A 250 -19.44 -6.17 -5.00
CA ALA A 250 -18.16 -5.73 -5.55
C ALA A 250 -16.95 -6.30 -4.78
N LEU A 251 -17.13 -6.78 -3.54
CA LEU A 251 -16.06 -7.44 -2.79
C LEU A 251 -15.54 -8.71 -3.49
N ASN A 252 -16.33 -9.33 -4.37
CA ASN A 252 -15.85 -10.43 -5.21
C ASN A 252 -14.72 -9.98 -6.15
N VAL A 253 -14.80 -8.73 -6.67
CA VAL A 253 -13.72 -8.15 -7.50
C VAL A 253 -12.54 -7.73 -6.62
N VAL A 254 -12.79 -7.23 -5.41
CA VAL A 254 -11.71 -6.90 -4.44
C VAL A 254 -10.93 -8.18 -4.07
N ALA A 255 -11.63 -9.31 -3.85
CA ALA A 255 -10.98 -10.59 -3.59
C ALA A 255 -10.10 -11.05 -4.76
N TYR A 256 -10.54 -10.80 -5.99
CA TYR A 256 -9.73 -11.09 -7.18
C TYR A 256 -8.52 -10.14 -7.31
N ILE A 257 -8.68 -8.85 -6.99
CA ILE A 257 -7.57 -7.90 -6.93
C ILE A 257 -6.53 -8.34 -5.90
N GLU A 258 -6.94 -8.89 -4.75
CA GLU A 258 -6.02 -9.45 -3.76
C GLU A 258 -5.22 -10.63 -4.32
N ILE A 259 -5.85 -11.50 -5.10
CA ILE A 259 -5.14 -12.59 -5.80
C ILE A 259 -4.13 -12.05 -6.81
N LEU A 260 -4.48 -11.02 -7.59
CA LEU A 260 -3.57 -10.37 -8.54
C LEU A 260 -2.36 -9.73 -7.82
N HIS A 261 -2.61 -9.07 -6.70
CA HIS A 261 -1.55 -8.50 -5.87
C HIS A 261 -0.60 -9.57 -5.33
N GLN A 262 -1.13 -10.67 -4.78
CA GLN A 262 -0.32 -11.80 -4.30
C GLN A 262 0.46 -12.51 -5.42
N ALA A 263 -0.05 -12.50 -6.64
CA ALA A 263 0.61 -13.03 -7.82
C ALA A 263 1.63 -12.05 -8.45
N GLY A 264 1.74 -10.82 -7.96
CA GLY A 264 2.62 -9.78 -8.51
C GLY A 264 2.15 -9.19 -9.84
N LEU A 265 0.88 -9.38 -10.23
CA LEU A 265 0.30 -8.89 -11.47
C LEU A 265 -0.25 -7.45 -11.32
N LEU A 266 0.62 -6.53 -10.91
CA LEU A 266 0.26 -5.15 -10.58
C LEU A 266 -0.35 -4.37 -11.74
N ASP A 267 0.06 -4.63 -12.97
CA ASP A 267 -0.39 -3.91 -14.18
C ASP A 267 -1.90 -4.02 -14.43
N SER A 268 -2.50 -5.12 -14.02
CA SER A 268 -3.93 -5.37 -14.21
C SER A 268 -4.81 -4.77 -13.11
N ILE A 269 -4.24 -4.44 -11.96
CA ILE A 269 -5.01 -4.01 -10.79
C ILE A 269 -5.78 -2.71 -11.04
N PRO A 270 -5.21 -1.64 -11.64
CA PRO A 270 -5.95 -0.40 -11.90
C PRO A 270 -7.17 -0.59 -12.80
N LEU A 271 -7.10 -1.54 -13.75
CA LEU A 271 -8.25 -1.88 -14.58
C LEU A 271 -9.43 -2.42 -13.76
N TYR A 272 -9.19 -3.42 -12.91
CA TYR A 272 -10.25 -3.99 -12.07
C TYR A 272 -10.71 -3.00 -10.99
N ALA A 273 -9.81 -2.20 -10.45
CA ALA A 273 -10.13 -1.15 -9.50
C ALA A 273 -11.07 -0.09 -10.10
N SER A 274 -10.93 0.23 -11.39
CA SER A 274 -11.83 1.18 -12.08
C SER A 274 -13.28 0.68 -12.23
N LEU A 275 -13.51 -0.61 -12.11
CA LEU A 275 -14.84 -1.23 -12.17
C LEU A 275 -15.55 -1.25 -10.80
N LEU A 276 -14.84 -0.91 -9.73
CA LEU A 276 -15.37 -0.85 -8.37
C LEU A 276 -16.07 0.49 -8.08
N PRO A 277 -16.96 0.54 -7.07
CA PRO A 277 -17.36 1.80 -6.45
C PRO A 277 -16.16 2.60 -5.97
N ALA A 278 -16.20 3.92 -6.10
CA ALA A 278 -15.05 4.81 -5.83
C ALA A 278 -14.38 4.56 -4.46
N GLN A 279 -15.17 4.39 -3.40
CA GLN A 279 -14.63 4.14 -2.06
C GLN A 279 -13.86 2.82 -1.95
N LEU A 280 -14.37 1.73 -2.55
CA LEU A 280 -13.70 0.42 -2.54
C LEU A 280 -12.44 0.43 -3.41
N SER A 281 -12.51 1.10 -4.57
CA SER A 281 -11.36 1.30 -5.46
C SER A 281 -10.23 2.03 -4.74
N GLN A 282 -10.53 3.17 -4.11
CA GLN A 282 -9.56 3.98 -3.36
C GLN A 282 -8.97 3.19 -2.18
N ASN A 283 -9.79 2.47 -1.40
CA ASN A 283 -9.32 1.69 -0.27
C ASN A 283 -8.41 0.52 -0.70
N ALA A 284 -8.76 -0.19 -1.78
CA ALA A 284 -7.95 -1.29 -2.29
C ALA A 284 -6.60 -0.79 -2.82
N LEU A 285 -6.61 0.25 -3.67
CA LEU A 285 -5.39 0.84 -4.21
C LEU A 285 -4.51 1.46 -3.12
N ALA A 286 -5.09 2.17 -2.15
CA ALA A 286 -4.35 2.76 -1.04
C ALA A 286 -3.49 1.74 -0.27
N ARG A 287 -4.01 0.52 -0.08
CA ARG A 287 -3.28 -0.54 0.60
C ARG A 287 -2.23 -1.22 -0.28
N ILE A 288 -2.54 -1.44 -1.57
CA ILE A 288 -1.63 -2.10 -2.51
C ILE A 288 -0.43 -1.23 -2.84
N LEU A 289 -0.65 0.07 -3.08
CA LEU A 289 0.39 0.99 -3.52
C LEU A 289 1.52 1.14 -2.49
N ILE A 290 1.24 0.95 -1.20
CA ILE A 290 2.24 1.03 -0.14
C ILE A 290 3.32 -0.07 -0.25
N ASP A 291 2.97 -1.22 -0.85
CA ASP A 291 3.88 -2.34 -1.03
C ASP A 291 4.79 -2.19 -2.26
N VAL A 292 4.48 -1.23 -3.14
CA VAL A 292 5.28 -0.94 -4.34
C VAL A 292 6.48 -0.07 -3.96
N VAL A 293 7.68 -0.64 -4.03
CA VAL A 293 8.93 0.02 -3.62
C VAL A 293 9.69 0.62 -4.81
N ASP A 294 9.72 -0.06 -5.96
CA ASP A 294 10.48 0.38 -7.13
C ASP A 294 9.93 1.71 -7.69
N PRO A 295 10.75 2.77 -7.80
CA PRO A 295 10.36 4.05 -8.37
C PRO A 295 9.82 3.97 -9.81
N ARG A 296 10.37 3.05 -10.62
CA ARG A 296 9.91 2.83 -12.00
C ARG A 296 8.50 2.24 -12.03
N GLU A 297 8.26 1.28 -11.15
CA GLU A 297 6.94 0.66 -11.04
C GLU A 297 5.92 1.65 -10.47
N ARG A 298 6.29 2.48 -9.47
CA ARG A 298 5.43 3.56 -8.96
C ARG A 298 4.99 4.52 -10.07
N LYS A 299 5.94 5.01 -10.88
CA LYS A 299 5.64 5.91 -12.01
C LYS A 299 4.72 5.25 -13.04
N LYS A 300 4.91 3.95 -13.28
CA LYS A 300 4.07 3.16 -14.18
C LYS A 300 2.65 3.01 -13.61
N GLN A 301 2.52 2.69 -12.33
CA GLN A 301 1.23 2.55 -11.65
C GLN A 301 0.47 3.88 -11.61
N ALA A 302 1.13 5.01 -11.31
CA ALA A 302 0.52 6.32 -11.35
C ALA A 302 -0.12 6.61 -12.73
N LYS A 303 0.62 6.36 -13.83
CA LYS A 303 0.11 6.52 -15.20
C LYS A 303 -1.05 5.56 -15.52
N LEU A 304 -1.02 4.32 -15.03
CA LEU A 304 -2.11 3.36 -15.22
C LEU A 304 -3.37 3.78 -14.47
N ILE A 305 -3.25 4.29 -13.25
CA ILE A 305 -4.35 4.80 -12.45
C ILE A 305 -5.00 6.00 -13.14
N GLU A 306 -4.19 6.93 -13.63
CA GLU A 306 -4.67 8.08 -14.42
C GLU A 306 -5.36 7.64 -15.72
N LYS A 307 -4.77 6.70 -16.47
CA LYS A 307 -5.35 6.11 -17.69
C LYS A 307 -6.75 5.55 -17.44
N HIS A 308 -6.97 4.92 -16.31
CA HIS A 308 -8.25 4.35 -15.90
C HIS A 308 -9.17 5.36 -15.21
N LYS A 309 -8.81 6.67 -15.19
CA LYS A 309 -9.60 7.77 -14.63
C LYS A 309 -9.94 7.60 -13.14
N ILE A 310 -9.04 6.99 -12.38
CA ILE A 310 -9.13 6.90 -10.93
C ILE A 310 -8.43 8.11 -10.33
N ASP A 311 -9.04 8.76 -9.36
CA ASP A 311 -8.46 9.90 -8.67
C ASP A 311 -7.32 9.44 -7.74
N LEU A 312 -6.08 9.61 -8.20
CA LEU A 312 -4.88 9.25 -7.43
C LEU A 312 -4.77 10.09 -6.14
N LYS A 313 -5.18 11.36 -6.16
CA LYS A 313 -5.15 12.22 -4.99
C LYS A 313 -6.02 11.64 -3.86
N ALA A 314 -7.26 11.26 -4.18
CA ALA A 314 -8.16 10.64 -3.21
C ALA A 314 -7.64 9.28 -2.70
N VAL A 315 -6.91 8.52 -3.54
CA VAL A 315 -6.24 7.28 -3.12
C VAL A 315 -5.15 7.57 -2.10
N LEU A 316 -4.30 8.57 -2.35
CA LEU A 316 -3.21 8.95 -1.43
C LEU A 316 -3.73 9.54 -0.12
N GLU A 317 -4.80 10.33 -0.15
CA GLU A 317 -5.47 10.82 1.07
C GLU A 317 -6.02 9.64 1.92
N ARG A 318 -6.60 8.63 1.28
CA ARG A 318 -7.03 7.40 1.98
C ARG A 318 -5.86 6.61 2.56
N GLN A 319 -4.76 6.52 1.80
CA GLN A 319 -3.54 5.86 2.23
C GLN A 319 -2.96 6.55 3.47
N TRP A 320 -2.87 7.89 3.45
CA TRP A 320 -2.42 8.67 4.59
C TRP A 320 -3.30 8.47 5.82
N ASN A 321 -4.62 8.58 5.70
CA ASN A 321 -5.55 8.40 6.81
C ASN A 321 -5.42 7.02 7.46
N TRP A 322 -5.16 5.98 6.68
CA TRP A 322 -4.93 4.64 7.20
C TRP A 322 -3.61 4.54 7.96
N VAL A 323 -2.52 5.04 7.41
CA VAL A 323 -1.18 4.99 8.02
C VAL A 323 -1.09 5.90 9.24
N HIS A 324 -1.67 7.09 9.17
CA HIS A 324 -1.69 8.07 10.25
C HIS A 324 -2.28 7.49 11.56
N SER A 325 -3.33 6.68 11.45
CA SER A 325 -3.91 6.02 12.62
C SER A 325 -2.94 5.08 13.34
N ASP A 326 -1.98 4.49 12.62
CA ASP A 326 -0.97 3.59 13.19
C ASP A 326 0.19 4.39 13.80
N VAL A 327 0.57 5.51 13.20
CA VAL A 327 1.64 6.40 13.70
C VAL A 327 1.23 7.06 15.03
N ILE A 328 -0.02 7.54 15.14
CA ILE A 328 -0.52 8.16 16.39
C ILE A 328 -0.54 7.19 17.59
N LYS A 329 -0.72 5.89 17.34
CA LYS A 329 -0.76 4.89 18.42
C LYS A 329 0.60 4.70 19.12
N LYS A 330 1.68 5.21 18.57
CA LYS A 330 2.99 5.16 19.23
C LYS A 330 2.98 6.06 20.45
N LYS A 331 3.20 5.47 21.62
CA LYS A 331 3.37 6.23 22.86
C LYS A 331 4.68 7.02 22.80
N HIS A 332 4.61 8.29 23.14
CA HIS A 332 5.82 9.05 23.42
C HIS A 332 6.57 8.41 24.60
N PRO A 333 7.90 8.27 24.54
CA PRO A 333 8.66 7.80 25.68
C PRO A 333 8.50 8.78 26.85
N ASP A 334 8.15 8.25 28.03
CA ASP A 334 8.03 9.05 29.26
C ASP A 334 9.38 9.58 29.77
N SER A 335 10.51 9.19 29.15
CA SER A 335 11.87 9.56 29.54
C SER A 335 12.51 10.48 28.51
N THR A 336 13.22 11.51 29.01
CA THR A 336 14.08 12.35 28.16
C THR A 336 15.09 11.48 27.40
N ILE A 337 15.07 11.59 26.10
CA ILE A 337 16.00 10.86 25.22
C ILE A 337 17.39 11.47 25.40
N ARG A 338 18.34 10.66 25.87
CA ARG A 338 19.74 11.05 26.01
C ARG A 338 20.60 10.18 25.12
N LEU A 339 21.30 10.80 24.19
CA LEU A 339 22.21 10.14 23.26
C LEU A 339 23.67 10.14 23.79
N SER A 340 24.01 11.12 24.59
CA SER A 340 25.32 11.25 25.22
C SER A 340 25.19 11.48 26.70
N ARG A 341 26.21 11.10 27.46
CA ARG A 341 26.30 11.39 28.89
C ARG A 341 27.72 11.81 29.28
N THR A 342 27.84 12.74 30.18
CA THR A 342 29.10 13.15 30.77
C THR A 342 29.51 12.16 31.87
N VAL A 343 30.72 11.64 31.80
CA VAL A 343 31.31 10.76 32.81
C VAL A 343 32.57 11.42 33.32
N ARG A 344 32.69 11.61 34.65
CA ARG A 344 33.92 12.08 35.29
C ARG A 344 34.85 10.91 35.54
N GLY A 345 36.05 10.99 34.99
CA GLY A 345 37.10 9.98 35.18
C GLY A 345 37.70 10.02 36.58
N VAL A 346 38.61 9.09 36.90
CA VAL A 346 39.30 8.94 38.19
C VAL A 346 40.07 10.23 38.60
N ARG A 347 40.44 11.07 37.63
CA ARG A 347 41.09 12.39 37.85
C ARG A 347 40.13 13.56 37.82
N ASN A 348 38.84 13.31 37.96
CA ASN A 348 37.79 14.33 37.85
C ASN A 348 37.71 15.02 36.48
N ASP A 349 38.40 14.49 35.46
CA ASP A 349 38.33 15.01 34.08
C ASP A 349 36.97 14.64 33.46
N PRO A 350 36.18 15.60 32.99
CA PRO A 350 34.91 15.32 32.33
C PRO A 350 35.16 14.66 30.96
N LYS A 351 34.41 13.63 30.65
CA LYS A 351 34.39 12.99 29.35
C LYS A 351 32.93 12.82 28.89
N ILE A 352 32.65 13.25 27.69
CA ILE A 352 31.36 13.02 27.08
C ILE A 352 31.44 11.74 26.26
N LEU A 353 30.65 10.74 26.60
CA LEU A 353 30.60 9.45 25.93
C LEU A 353 29.24 9.27 25.31
N PRO A 354 29.16 8.77 24.05
CA PRO A 354 27.88 8.38 23.49
C PRO A 354 27.29 7.23 24.31
N VAL A 355 25.98 7.27 24.54
CA VAL A 355 25.26 6.20 25.26
C VAL A 355 25.27 4.92 24.44
N SER A 356 25.19 5.05 23.12
CA SER A 356 25.30 3.96 22.16
C SER A 356 26.25 4.36 21.03
N LYS A 357 27.01 3.41 20.49
CA LYS A 357 27.87 3.62 19.31
C LYS A 357 27.08 3.88 18.03
N LYS A 358 25.86 3.33 17.96
CA LYS A 358 24.89 3.53 16.88
C LYS A 358 23.66 4.15 17.48
N PHE A 359 23.73 5.45 17.80
CA PHE A 359 22.66 6.16 18.48
C PHE A 359 21.48 6.48 17.53
N VAL A 360 21.69 6.54 16.22
CA VAL A 360 20.63 6.70 15.23
C VAL A 360 19.80 5.41 15.12
N GLY A 361 20.45 4.25 15.29
CA GLY A 361 19.78 2.95 15.24
C GLY A 361 20.15 2.13 14.00
N ALA A 362 19.68 0.87 13.95
CA ALA A 362 20.05 -0.08 12.90
C ALA A 362 18.86 -0.58 12.05
N SER A 363 17.63 -0.51 12.57
CA SER A 363 16.44 -1.03 11.88
C SER A 363 15.24 -0.13 12.11
N ILE A 364 14.52 0.15 11.02
CA ILE A 364 13.27 0.92 11.04
C ILE A 364 12.09 0.03 11.43
N SER A 365 11.09 0.59 12.09
CA SER A 365 9.85 -0.15 12.37
C SER A 365 8.97 -0.28 11.11
N PRO A 366 8.17 -1.37 10.98
CA PRO A 366 7.30 -1.55 9.82
C PRO A 366 6.26 -0.44 9.66
N GLU A 367 5.83 0.18 10.76
CA GLU A 367 4.87 1.29 10.76
C GLU A 367 5.52 2.55 10.19
N ASP A 368 6.74 2.88 10.63
CA ASP A 368 7.48 4.04 10.14
C ASP A 368 7.85 3.88 8.67
N GLU A 369 8.24 2.66 8.26
CA GLU A 369 8.51 2.33 6.86
C GLU A 369 7.29 2.59 5.98
N ARG A 370 6.08 2.18 6.42
CA ARG A 370 4.83 2.45 5.69
C ARG A 370 4.53 3.94 5.61
N ALA A 371 4.80 4.69 6.66
CA ALA A 371 4.59 6.13 6.68
C ALA A 371 5.50 6.87 5.68
N ILE A 372 6.77 6.50 5.63
CA ILE A 372 7.72 7.05 4.65
C ILE A 372 7.28 6.70 3.23
N ARG A 373 6.91 5.46 2.96
CA ARG A 373 6.42 5.03 1.64
C ARG A 373 5.16 5.79 1.20
N CYS A 374 4.28 6.10 2.14
CA CYS A 374 3.10 6.91 1.86
C CYS A 374 3.50 8.32 1.37
N LEU A 375 4.46 8.96 2.03
CA LEU A 375 4.96 10.28 1.60
C LEU A 375 5.64 10.22 0.23
N GLU A 376 6.43 9.18 -0.06
CA GLU A 376 7.10 9.02 -1.35
C GLU A 376 6.14 8.99 -2.55
N TRP A 377 4.91 8.52 -2.39
CA TRP A 377 3.91 8.50 -3.46
C TRP A 377 3.47 9.90 -3.91
N HIS A 378 3.50 10.89 -3.02
CA HIS A 378 3.15 12.27 -3.38
C HIS A 378 4.12 12.92 -4.38
N LYS A 379 5.34 12.38 -4.54
CA LYS A 379 6.29 12.83 -5.58
C LYS A 379 5.82 12.57 -7.02
N TYR A 380 4.89 11.61 -7.22
CA TYR A 380 4.39 11.21 -8.53
C TYR A 380 3.09 11.91 -8.93
N LEU A 381 2.65 12.88 -8.16
CA LEU A 381 1.45 13.68 -8.43
C LEU A 381 1.82 15.16 -8.49
N ASP A 382 1.47 15.81 -9.59
CA ASP A 382 1.79 17.22 -9.81
C ASP A 382 1.10 18.15 -8.80
N GLY A 383 1.75 19.24 -8.42
CA GLY A 383 1.19 20.26 -7.53
C GLY A 383 1.08 19.85 -6.04
N GLN A 384 1.75 18.79 -5.60
CA GLN A 384 1.68 18.30 -4.22
C GLN A 384 2.79 18.84 -3.31
N TRP A 385 3.53 19.88 -3.71
CA TRP A 385 4.65 20.43 -2.93
C TRP A 385 4.26 20.77 -1.47
N ALA A 386 3.19 21.54 -1.31
CA ALA A 386 2.71 21.94 0.03
C ALA A 386 2.35 20.72 0.90
N VAL A 387 1.71 19.70 0.30
CA VAL A 387 1.34 18.47 0.99
C VAL A 387 2.58 17.67 1.40
N ILE A 388 3.59 17.57 0.54
CA ILE A 388 4.86 16.89 0.86
C ILE A 388 5.54 17.58 2.04
N CYS A 389 5.61 18.91 2.04
CA CYS A 389 6.19 19.68 3.14
C CYS A 389 5.41 19.51 4.45
N GLU A 390 4.09 19.52 4.38
CA GLU A 390 3.23 19.36 5.56
C GLU A 390 3.35 17.96 6.16
N LEU A 391 3.19 16.92 5.34
CA LEU A 391 3.27 15.52 5.77
C LEU A 391 4.69 15.16 6.21
N GLY A 392 5.72 15.64 5.49
CA GLY A 392 7.12 15.45 5.84
C GLY A 392 7.45 16.07 7.20
N THR A 393 7.03 17.32 7.44
CA THR A 393 7.18 17.98 8.73
C THR A 393 6.47 17.21 9.84
N TYR A 394 5.25 16.74 9.59
CA TYR A 394 4.51 15.93 10.55
C TYR A 394 5.25 14.63 10.89
N LEU A 395 5.76 13.90 9.90
CA LEU A 395 6.50 12.66 10.13
C LEU A 395 7.79 12.90 10.91
N TYR A 396 8.58 13.92 10.56
CA TYR A 396 9.78 14.27 11.31
C TYR A 396 9.45 14.58 12.78
N LYS A 397 8.42 15.39 13.04
CA LYS A 397 8.00 15.73 14.41
C LYS A 397 7.62 14.45 15.19
N GLN A 398 6.86 13.53 14.59
CA GLN A 398 6.49 12.28 15.23
C GLN A 398 7.69 11.34 15.46
N PHE A 399 8.61 11.25 14.51
CA PHE A 399 9.81 10.43 14.66
C PHE A 399 10.75 10.97 15.73
N PHE A 400 10.95 12.29 15.78
CA PHE A 400 11.71 12.92 16.87
C PHE A 400 11.01 12.74 18.22
N ALA A 401 9.71 12.94 18.29
CA ALA A 401 8.95 12.77 19.52
C ALA A 401 8.97 11.31 20.03
N SER A 402 9.00 10.32 19.14
CA SER A 402 9.12 8.89 19.50
C SER A 402 10.58 8.42 19.69
N GLY A 403 11.57 9.25 19.37
CA GLY A 403 12.99 8.88 19.43
C GLY A 403 13.46 7.96 18.30
N SER A 404 12.69 7.84 17.22
CA SER A 404 13.00 6.99 16.05
C SER A 404 13.94 7.71 15.08
N LEU A 405 15.18 8.01 15.47
CA LEU A 405 16.15 8.73 14.64
C LEU A 405 16.49 7.97 13.34
N ILE A 406 16.41 6.65 13.36
CA ILE A 406 16.57 5.83 12.14
C ILE A 406 15.49 6.14 11.10
N ALA A 407 14.25 6.37 11.54
CA ALA A 407 13.16 6.74 10.63
C ALA A 407 13.37 8.15 10.06
N CYS A 408 13.88 9.11 10.86
CA CYS A 408 14.28 10.43 10.36
C CYS A 408 15.36 10.31 9.27
N ARG A 409 16.39 9.49 9.50
CA ARG A 409 17.47 9.24 8.52
C ARG A 409 16.97 8.62 7.23
N GLU A 410 16.12 7.60 7.32
CA GLU A 410 15.55 6.98 6.13
C GLU A 410 14.62 7.93 5.38
N LEU A 411 13.88 8.77 6.09
CA LEU A 411 13.05 9.80 5.48
C LEU A 411 13.91 10.83 4.71
N SER A 412 14.98 11.35 5.31
CA SER A 412 15.87 12.32 4.65
C SER A 412 16.56 11.74 3.41
N LYS A 413 16.94 10.44 3.42
CA LYS A 413 17.55 9.77 2.27
C LYS A 413 16.58 9.53 1.11
N ARG A 414 15.30 9.27 1.40
CA ARG A 414 14.30 8.91 0.37
C ARG A 414 13.52 10.12 -0.16
N VAL A 415 13.33 11.12 0.69
CA VAL A 415 12.63 12.35 0.38
C VAL A 415 13.54 13.53 0.70
N GLU A 416 14.75 13.51 0.12
CA GLU A 416 15.69 14.62 0.20
C GLU A 416 15.07 15.87 -0.42
N LEU A 417 14.98 16.95 0.36
CA LEU A 417 14.30 18.18 -0.08
C LEU A 417 14.96 18.82 -1.29
N SER A 418 16.28 18.78 -1.39
CA SER A 418 17.02 19.34 -2.51
C SER A 418 16.68 18.61 -3.83
N GLU A 419 16.71 17.28 -3.84
CA GLU A 419 16.37 16.48 -5.02
C GLU A 419 14.87 16.58 -5.33
N THR A 420 14.01 16.47 -4.32
CA THR A 420 12.55 16.50 -4.48
C THR A 420 12.08 17.87 -5.01
N SER A 421 12.69 18.98 -4.56
CA SER A 421 12.35 20.31 -5.07
C SER A 421 12.78 20.51 -6.52
N ARG A 422 13.96 20.00 -6.90
CA ARG A 422 14.41 20.02 -8.31
C ARG A 422 13.48 19.24 -9.22
N GLU A 423 12.98 18.07 -8.77
CA GLU A 423 12.06 17.25 -9.53
C GLU A 423 10.67 17.91 -9.70
N ILE A 424 10.12 18.51 -8.64
CA ILE A 424 8.74 19.02 -8.62
C ILE A 424 8.67 20.50 -9.04
N LEU A 425 9.59 21.34 -8.52
CA LEU A 425 9.58 22.78 -8.73
C LEU A 425 10.50 23.22 -9.86
N GLY A 426 11.46 22.37 -10.26
CA GLY A 426 12.47 22.68 -11.25
C GLY A 426 13.64 23.54 -10.74
N PHE A 427 13.72 23.80 -9.43
CA PHE A 427 14.84 24.51 -8.78
C PHE A 427 15.10 23.95 -7.38
N ASP A 428 16.31 24.16 -6.86
CA ASP A 428 16.69 23.70 -5.54
C ASP A 428 16.19 24.69 -4.45
N ILE A 429 15.32 24.22 -3.57
CA ILE A 429 14.78 25.03 -2.48
C ILE A 429 15.78 25.27 -1.35
N THR A 430 16.83 24.44 -1.24
CA THR A 430 17.86 24.57 -0.21
C THR A 430 18.85 25.68 -0.52
N GLU A 431 19.01 26.01 -1.80
CA GLU A 431 19.72 27.20 -2.21
C GLU A 431 18.83 28.41 -1.88
N ALA A 432 19.25 29.18 -0.86
CA ALA A 432 18.55 30.40 -0.50
C ALA A 432 18.35 31.25 -1.78
N PRO A 433 17.16 31.85 -1.99
CA PRO A 433 16.95 32.68 -3.16
C PRO A 433 18.03 33.73 -3.20
N LEU A 434 19.02 33.54 -4.09
CA LEU A 434 20.05 34.52 -4.39
C LEU A 434 19.29 35.74 -4.93
N LEU A 435 19.25 36.77 -4.13
CA LEU A 435 18.87 38.08 -4.60
C LEU A 435 19.95 38.46 -5.61
N GLU A 436 19.61 38.41 -6.89
CA GLU A 436 20.35 39.18 -7.86
C GLU A 436 20.32 40.63 -7.34
N GLU A 437 21.47 41.08 -6.84
CA GLU A 437 21.71 42.49 -6.51
C GLU A 437 21.71 43.26 -7.84
N ASP A 438 20.53 43.39 -8.46
CA ASP A 438 20.35 44.31 -9.55
C ASP A 438 20.42 45.74 -9.00
N GLY A 439 21.61 46.29 -9.08
CA GLY A 439 21.79 47.73 -9.31
C GLY A 439 21.59 48.69 -8.14
N LEU A 440 21.96 48.35 -6.91
CA LEU A 440 22.16 49.35 -5.88
C LEU A 440 23.63 49.39 -5.42
N GLU A 441 24.53 49.63 -6.35
CA GLU A 441 25.81 50.26 -6.02
C GLU A 441 25.57 51.71 -5.59
N ASN A 442 26.15 52.00 -4.48
CA ASN A 442 26.51 53.36 -3.99
C ASN A 442 25.60 54.01 -2.97
N ASN A 443 26.29 54.23 -1.83
CA ASN A 443 26.07 55.19 -0.77
C ASN A 443 25.48 54.60 0.51
N VAL A 444 26.26 53.74 1.20
CA VAL A 444 26.23 53.75 2.66
C VAL A 444 27.66 53.78 3.19
N SER A 445 28.03 54.94 3.71
CA SER A 445 29.15 55.16 4.62
C SER A 445 29.15 54.11 5.71
N GLU A 446 30.32 53.54 6.00
CA GLU A 446 30.55 52.57 7.10
C GLU A 446 29.85 53.01 8.41
N PRO A 447 28.95 52.22 8.99
CA PRO A 447 28.44 52.51 10.33
C PRO A 447 29.41 51.97 11.37
N THR A 448 29.98 52.85 12.10
CA THR A 448 30.80 52.64 13.31
C THR A 448 29.95 52.14 14.47
N SER A 449 29.30 51.02 14.40
CA SER A 449 28.76 50.29 15.57
C SER A 449 28.33 48.88 15.15
N PRO A 450 28.54 47.82 15.96
CA PRO A 450 28.13 46.47 15.65
C PRO A 450 26.62 46.30 15.86
N ILE A 451 25.83 46.81 14.91
CA ILE A 451 24.41 46.51 14.85
C ILE A 451 24.28 45.10 14.30
N LYS A 452 23.59 44.22 15.05
CA LYS A 452 23.27 42.86 14.64
C LYS A 452 22.73 42.86 13.22
N SER A 453 23.45 42.24 12.27
CA SER A 453 22.89 41.97 10.95
C SER A 453 21.61 41.18 11.13
N PRO A 454 20.51 41.52 10.44
CA PRO A 454 19.26 40.76 10.54
C PRO A 454 19.51 39.32 10.11
N SER A 455 18.93 38.36 10.85
CA SER A 455 19.02 36.94 10.51
C SER A 455 18.52 36.67 9.08
N LYS A 456 18.98 35.60 8.42
CA LYS A 456 18.49 35.21 7.09
C LYS A 456 16.96 35.15 7.04
N LYS A 457 16.32 34.70 8.11
CA LYS A 457 14.85 34.66 8.28
C LYS A 457 14.21 36.05 8.29
N ALA A 458 14.79 37.01 8.95
CA ALA A 458 14.28 38.38 9.00
C ALA A 458 14.41 39.07 7.63
N ARG A 459 15.47 38.80 6.87
CA ARG A 459 15.64 39.29 5.51
C ARG A 459 14.61 38.70 4.56
N LEU A 460 14.32 37.40 4.63
CA LEU A 460 13.28 36.74 3.82
C LEU A 460 11.88 37.30 4.09
N ARG A 461 11.54 37.61 5.35
CA ARG A 461 10.26 38.25 5.72
C ARG A 461 10.12 39.68 5.16
N GLN A 462 11.20 40.44 5.09
CA GLN A 462 11.20 41.78 4.50
C GLN A 462 11.05 41.74 2.97
N LEU A 463 11.54 40.69 2.31
CA LEU A 463 11.50 40.53 0.85
C LEU A 463 10.14 40.06 0.32
N SER A 464 9.36 39.33 1.11
CA SER A 464 8.01 38.90 0.71
C SER A 464 7.05 40.08 0.48
N THR A 465 7.39 41.29 0.94
CA THR A 465 6.58 42.50 0.78
C THR A 465 6.97 43.36 -0.43
N ALA A 466 8.07 43.07 -1.14
CA ALA A 466 8.63 43.95 -2.17
C ALA A 466 8.95 43.29 -3.54
N GLY A 467 8.71 41.96 -3.70
CA GLY A 467 9.15 41.20 -4.88
C GLY A 467 8.14 41.10 -6.02
N SER A 468 8.60 40.65 -7.20
CA SER A 468 7.74 40.27 -8.35
C SER A 468 6.89 39.05 -8.02
N GLU A 469 5.76 38.79 -8.72
CA GLU A 469 4.86 37.65 -8.48
C GLU A 469 5.59 36.29 -8.49
N SER A 470 6.59 36.10 -9.35
CA SER A 470 7.37 34.86 -9.39
C SER A 470 8.33 34.69 -8.21
N GLN A 471 8.88 35.80 -7.66
CA GLN A 471 9.72 35.79 -6.47
C GLN A 471 8.88 35.53 -5.22
N ASN A 472 7.69 36.13 -5.14
CA ASN A 472 6.78 35.91 -4.03
C ASN A 472 6.34 34.42 -3.95
N SER A 473 6.07 33.80 -5.11
CA SER A 473 5.74 32.36 -5.16
C SER A 473 6.90 31.47 -4.68
N ARG A 474 8.15 31.79 -5.04
CA ARG A 474 9.33 31.04 -4.54
C ARG A 474 9.54 31.22 -3.03
N ILE A 475 9.33 32.43 -2.53
CA ILE A 475 9.42 32.70 -1.08
C ILE A 475 8.36 31.93 -0.32
N GLU A 476 7.14 31.88 -0.84
CA GLU A 476 6.04 31.11 -0.24
C GLU A 476 6.37 29.61 -0.19
N MET A 477 6.88 29.05 -1.31
CA MET A 477 7.32 27.65 -1.36
C MET A 477 8.46 27.36 -0.38
N TYR A 478 9.39 28.29 -0.21
CA TYR A 478 10.46 28.18 0.77
C TYR A 478 9.91 28.20 2.21
N GLN A 479 8.98 29.11 2.52
CA GLN A 479 8.37 29.19 3.85
C GLN A 479 7.59 27.92 4.20
N GLN A 480 6.94 27.28 3.19
CA GLN A 480 6.26 25.99 3.40
C GLN A 480 7.24 24.86 3.74
N ALA A 481 8.44 24.89 3.15
CA ALA A 481 9.46 23.85 3.36
C ALA A 481 10.37 24.12 4.57
N GLN A 482 10.39 25.32 5.15
CA GLN A 482 11.38 25.77 6.10
C GLN A 482 11.52 24.85 7.31
N ILE A 483 10.40 24.49 7.97
CA ILE A 483 10.43 23.62 9.15
C ILE A 483 10.92 22.23 8.79
N MET A 484 10.48 21.70 7.65
CA MET A 484 10.93 20.39 7.15
C MET A 484 12.43 20.40 6.87
N LEU A 485 12.95 21.48 6.26
CA LEU A 485 14.38 21.65 5.98
C LEU A 485 15.21 21.70 7.27
N GLU A 486 14.75 22.44 8.28
CA GLU A 486 15.45 22.53 9.57
C GLU A 486 15.49 21.17 10.30
N LEU A 487 14.41 20.39 10.24
CA LEU A 487 14.35 19.03 10.80
C LEU A 487 15.20 18.03 10.00
N GLU A 488 15.25 18.17 8.69
CA GLU A 488 16.14 17.39 7.82
C GLU A 488 17.60 17.68 8.13
N GLN A 489 18.00 18.96 8.24
CA GLN A 489 19.35 19.37 8.59
C GLN A 489 19.77 18.84 9.97
N LEU A 490 18.87 18.89 10.95
CA LEU A 490 19.09 18.28 12.27
C LEU A 490 19.33 16.77 12.15
N THR A 491 18.57 16.08 11.30
CA THR A 491 18.72 14.64 11.06
C THR A 491 20.08 14.32 10.41
N ILE A 492 20.46 15.09 9.40
CA ILE A 492 21.75 14.90 8.70
C ILE A 492 22.92 15.19 9.65
N ALA A 493 22.79 16.19 10.53
CA ALA A 493 23.80 16.46 11.56
C ALA A 493 24.01 15.25 12.49
N PHE A 494 22.94 14.57 12.91
CA PHE A 494 23.05 13.34 13.70
C PHE A 494 23.71 12.21 12.90
N ASP A 495 23.33 12.01 11.63
CA ASP A 495 23.91 10.96 10.78
C ASP A 495 25.42 11.21 10.56
N ALA A 496 25.81 12.44 10.32
CA ALA A 496 27.21 12.85 10.16
C ALA A 496 28.03 12.59 11.43
N LEU A 497 27.47 12.89 12.61
CA LEU A 497 28.14 12.63 13.88
C LEU A 497 28.24 11.14 14.19
N GLU A 498 27.23 10.34 13.87
CA GLU A 498 27.31 8.87 13.99
C GLU A 498 28.39 8.31 13.04
N ASN A 499 28.44 8.80 11.81
CA ASN A 499 29.47 8.39 10.84
C ASN A 499 30.87 8.73 11.33
N PHE A 500 31.09 9.95 11.87
CA PHE A 500 32.35 10.31 12.51
C PHE A 500 32.73 9.32 13.63
N GLN A 501 31.79 8.97 14.50
CA GLN A 501 32.01 8.03 15.58
C GLN A 501 32.40 6.62 15.08
N LEU A 502 31.78 6.16 14.01
CA LEU A 502 32.09 4.88 13.41
C LEU A 502 33.50 4.85 12.81
N ILE A 503 33.90 5.90 12.06
CA ILE A 503 35.24 6.04 11.49
C ILE A 503 36.28 6.18 12.62
N TRP A 504 35.97 6.92 13.68
CA TRP A 504 36.80 7.03 14.86
C TRP A 504 37.07 5.66 15.50
N ASP A 505 36.04 4.87 15.71
CA ASP A 505 36.15 3.54 16.30
C ASP A 505 36.98 2.58 15.41
N GLU A 506 36.88 2.72 14.09
CA GLU A 506 37.67 1.96 13.12
C GLU A 506 39.17 2.37 13.20
N HIS A 507 39.42 3.69 13.25
CA HIS A 507 40.78 4.20 13.45
C HIS A 507 41.38 3.74 14.77
N GLU A 508 40.62 3.72 15.86
CA GLU A 508 41.13 3.23 17.16
C GLU A 508 41.43 1.75 17.16
N ARG A 509 40.66 0.90 16.42
CA ARG A 509 40.90 -0.52 16.25
C ARG A 509 42.12 -0.79 15.37
N SER A 510 42.35 0.04 14.36
CA SER A 510 43.45 -0.11 13.39
C SER A 510 44.79 0.37 13.92
N LYS A 511 44.92 0.90 15.13
CA LYS A 511 46.17 1.33 15.76
C LYS A 511 47.24 0.20 15.91
N GLY A 512 46.82 -1.04 15.88
CA GLY A 512 47.71 -2.23 15.92
C GLY A 512 48.17 -2.72 14.56
N SER A 513 47.66 -2.16 13.47
CA SER A 513 48.02 -2.51 12.09
C SER A 513 49.28 -1.75 11.65
N GLN A 514 50.19 -2.42 10.90
CA GLN A 514 51.40 -1.81 10.36
C GLN A 514 51.17 -0.99 9.07
N ASP A 515 49.96 -0.92 8.55
CA ASP A 515 49.60 -0.21 7.31
C ASP A 515 49.47 1.30 7.54
N ALA A 516 50.60 1.99 7.31
CA ALA A 516 50.66 3.46 7.43
C ALA A 516 49.74 4.19 6.42
N GLU A 517 49.52 3.60 5.25
CA GLU A 517 48.66 4.14 4.20
C GLU A 517 47.17 4.11 4.60
N HIS A 518 46.71 2.99 5.14
CA HIS A 518 45.34 2.85 5.66
C HIS A 518 45.05 3.81 6.81
N LEU A 519 46.03 4.01 7.73
CA LEU A 519 45.89 5.00 8.82
C LEU A 519 45.81 6.44 8.31
N ARG A 520 46.48 6.76 7.20
CA ARG A 520 46.41 8.06 6.55
C ARG A 520 45.02 8.27 5.92
N GLU A 521 44.56 7.29 5.18
CA GLU A 521 43.20 7.32 4.57
C GLU A 521 42.11 7.49 5.61
N LEU A 522 42.20 6.79 6.76
CA LEU A 522 41.25 6.96 7.85
C LEU A 522 41.29 8.36 8.48
N LYS A 523 42.44 9.02 8.53
CA LYS A 523 42.53 10.41 8.99
C LYS A 523 41.91 11.39 8.02
N GLU A 524 42.09 11.18 6.71
CA GLU A 524 41.46 12.00 5.69
C GLU A 524 39.92 11.86 5.78
N LYS A 525 39.39 10.63 5.89
CA LYS A 525 37.96 10.36 6.12
C LYS A 525 37.43 10.97 7.42
N LEU A 526 38.22 10.98 8.50
CA LEU A 526 37.83 11.64 9.75
C LEU A 526 37.72 13.15 9.59
N GLN A 527 38.63 13.77 8.84
CA GLN A 527 38.58 15.21 8.57
C GLN A 527 37.35 15.54 7.72
N GLU A 528 37.12 14.80 6.64
CA GLU A 528 35.93 14.99 5.79
C GLU A 528 34.63 14.82 6.55
N ALA A 529 34.52 13.80 7.41
CA ALA A 529 33.34 13.59 8.25
C ALA A 529 33.10 14.73 9.26
N LEU A 530 34.18 15.29 9.79
CA LEU A 530 34.12 16.42 10.74
C LEU A 530 33.69 17.71 10.02
N ASP A 531 34.25 17.99 8.85
CA ASP A 531 33.92 19.16 8.03
C ASP A 531 32.46 19.07 7.53
N HIS A 532 32.04 17.89 7.12
CA HIS A 532 30.66 17.61 6.75
C HIS A 532 29.68 17.86 7.92
N ALA A 533 29.98 17.34 9.11
CA ALA A 533 29.19 17.59 10.30
C ALA A 533 29.13 19.10 10.63
N GLY A 534 30.27 19.81 10.51
CA GLY A 534 30.36 21.24 10.75
C GLY A 534 29.43 22.07 9.92
N ALA A 535 29.33 21.77 8.61
CA ALA A 535 28.47 22.50 7.68
C ALA A 535 26.98 22.46 8.10
N TYR A 536 26.50 21.30 8.57
CA TYR A 536 25.11 21.18 9.03
C TYR A 536 24.89 21.75 10.44
N ILE A 537 25.91 21.73 11.29
CA ILE A 537 25.84 22.33 12.62
C ILE A 537 25.74 23.87 12.53
N GLU A 538 26.45 24.50 11.59
CA GLU A 538 26.32 25.93 11.37
C GLU A 538 24.90 26.36 11.01
N SER A 539 24.15 25.54 10.26
CA SER A 539 22.78 25.83 9.91
C SER A 539 21.78 25.73 11.08
N LEU A 540 22.18 25.11 12.20
CA LEU A 540 21.35 24.97 13.39
C LEU A 540 21.34 26.21 14.30
N PHE A 541 22.10 27.26 13.98
CA PHE A 541 22.09 28.53 14.64
C PHE A 541 21.15 29.54 13.95
N ASP A 542 20.89 30.68 14.55
CA ASP A 542 19.96 31.73 14.06
C ASP A 542 18.45 31.38 14.23
N GLY A 543 18.11 30.79 15.38
CA GLY A 543 16.72 30.56 15.75
C GLY A 543 16.07 29.39 15.03
N VAL A 544 16.74 28.26 14.96
CA VAL A 544 16.20 26.99 14.40
C VAL A 544 14.94 26.54 15.15
N LEU A 545 13.94 26.06 14.43
CA LEU A 545 12.67 25.55 14.96
C LEU A 545 11.90 26.55 15.84
N THR A 546 12.02 27.86 15.54
CA THR A 546 11.29 28.93 16.26
C THR A 546 10.03 29.37 15.54
N ASP A 547 9.92 29.15 14.22
CA ASP A 547 8.81 29.61 13.39
C ASP A 547 7.72 28.56 13.36
N ALA A 548 6.77 28.63 14.30
CA ALA A 548 5.60 27.76 14.35
C ALA A 548 4.38 28.46 13.74
N ARG A 549 3.47 27.67 13.18
CA ARG A 549 2.19 28.14 12.62
C ARG A 549 1.14 28.33 13.72
N ASP A 550 1.11 27.40 14.69
CA ASP A 550 0.14 27.32 15.78
C ASP A 550 0.84 27.10 17.13
N GLU A 551 0.13 27.37 18.24
CA GLU A 551 0.64 27.12 19.61
C GLU A 551 1.00 25.64 19.86
N THR A 552 0.24 24.70 19.28
CA THR A 552 0.52 23.26 19.39
C THR A 552 1.80 22.88 18.67
N GLU A 553 2.02 23.40 17.47
CA GLU A 553 3.25 23.20 16.71
C GLU A 553 4.44 23.85 17.42
N ALA A 554 4.24 25.04 18.01
CA ALA A 554 5.26 25.70 18.81
C ALA A 554 5.75 24.83 19.98
N ALA A 555 4.83 24.18 20.70
CA ALA A 555 5.16 23.27 21.79
C ALA A 555 5.90 22.01 21.32
N GLU A 556 5.49 21.44 20.18
CA GLU A 556 6.17 20.28 19.59
C GLU A 556 7.60 20.62 19.13
N LEU A 557 7.78 21.74 18.45
CA LEU A 557 9.09 22.20 17.99
C LEU A 557 10.00 22.60 19.18
N GLU A 558 9.43 23.21 20.19
CA GLU A 558 10.14 23.54 21.43
C GLU A 558 10.62 22.26 22.13
N PHE A 559 9.80 21.23 22.23
CA PHE A 559 10.20 19.95 22.79
C PHE A 559 11.37 19.33 22.00
N ILE A 560 11.31 19.33 20.66
CA ILE A 560 12.39 18.80 19.79
C ILE A 560 13.67 19.63 20.02
N ARG A 561 13.57 20.94 19.99
CA ARG A 561 14.70 21.85 20.20
C ARG A 561 15.37 21.65 21.56
N HIS A 562 14.59 21.59 22.63
CA HIS A 562 15.13 21.40 23.99
C HIS A 562 15.75 20.02 24.19
N THR A 563 15.24 19.00 23.50
CA THR A 563 15.75 17.63 23.63
C THR A 563 16.98 17.40 22.76
N TYR A 564 16.97 17.82 21.49
CA TYR A 564 17.97 17.39 20.51
C TYR A 564 19.07 18.40 20.22
N ILE A 565 18.84 19.71 20.33
CA ILE A 565 19.89 20.69 20.09
C ILE A 565 21.05 20.56 21.09
N PRO A 566 20.84 20.44 22.42
CA PRO A 566 21.92 20.15 23.33
C PRO A 566 22.70 18.87 23.05
N GLU A 567 21.97 17.80 22.58
CA GLU A 567 22.59 16.53 22.23
C GLU A 567 23.53 16.67 21.03
N VAL A 568 23.09 17.30 19.95
CA VAL A 568 23.90 17.52 18.74
C VAL A 568 25.13 18.34 19.05
N LEU A 569 24.98 19.48 19.78
CA LEU A 569 26.07 20.39 20.04
C LEU A 569 27.13 19.80 20.99
N LEU A 570 26.71 19.03 22.01
CA LEU A 570 27.63 18.30 22.88
C LEU A 570 28.37 17.18 22.15
N ASN A 571 27.66 16.42 21.27
CA ASN A 571 28.30 15.40 20.46
C ASN A 571 29.28 16.01 19.45
N TYR A 572 28.93 17.12 18.83
CA TYR A 572 29.83 17.84 17.91
C TYR A 572 31.06 18.40 18.62
N HIS A 573 30.89 19.05 19.77
CA HIS A 573 32.02 19.46 20.59
C HIS A 573 32.95 18.32 20.96
N ASN A 574 32.36 17.13 21.28
CA ASN A 574 33.12 15.93 21.57
C ASN A 574 33.88 15.42 20.33
N ALA A 575 33.23 15.43 19.13
CA ALA A 575 33.88 15.06 17.87
C ALA A 575 35.06 16.01 17.55
N LEU A 576 34.89 17.32 17.71
CA LEU A 576 35.96 18.31 17.56
C LEU A 576 37.10 18.04 18.53
N TYR A 577 36.80 17.84 19.81
CA TYR A 577 37.80 17.57 20.83
C TYR A 577 38.61 16.30 20.52
N TYR A 578 37.95 15.19 20.23
CA TYR A 578 38.68 13.96 19.88
C TYR A 578 39.39 14.08 18.54
N GLY A 579 38.79 14.74 17.55
CA GLY A 579 39.41 15.05 16.26
C GLY A 579 40.72 15.82 16.42
N SER A 580 40.75 16.80 17.35
CA SER A 580 41.96 17.57 17.64
C SER A 580 43.14 16.75 18.16
N LEU A 581 42.89 15.63 18.84
CA LEU A 581 43.93 14.73 19.34
C LEU A 581 44.63 13.96 18.25
N LYS A 582 44.04 13.82 17.04
CA LYS A 582 44.52 12.97 15.94
C LYS A 582 44.86 13.73 14.68
N LEU A 583 44.12 14.77 14.36
CA LEU A 583 44.20 15.50 13.11
C LEU A 583 45.05 16.78 13.27
N SER A 584 44.51 17.86 13.79
CA SER A 584 45.17 19.14 13.90
C SER A 584 44.72 19.91 15.17
N ARG A 585 45.68 20.66 15.76
CA ARG A 585 45.39 21.57 16.84
C ARG A 585 44.35 22.65 16.42
N ASP A 586 44.31 23.04 15.16
CA ASP A 586 43.42 24.08 14.66
C ASP A 586 41.93 23.74 14.92
N ILE A 587 41.59 22.44 15.05
CA ILE A 587 40.25 21.98 15.42
C ILE A 587 39.85 22.43 16.83
N LEU A 588 40.82 22.63 17.78
CA LEU A 588 40.51 23.23 19.09
C LEU A 588 40.01 24.68 18.98
N VAL A 589 40.44 25.38 17.93
CA VAL A 589 39.91 26.73 17.67
C VAL A 589 38.43 26.66 17.27
N GLN A 590 38.04 25.62 16.54
CA GLN A 590 36.63 25.38 16.20
C GLN A 590 35.78 25.11 17.47
N CYS A 591 36.33 24.40 18.49
CA CYS A 591 35.65 24.27 19.79
C CYS A 591 35.40 25.63 20.45
N MET A 592 36.36 26.57 20.34
CA MET A 592 36.18 27.92 20.90
C MET A 592 35.18 28.75 20.07
N ASN A 593 35.19 28.62 18.72
CA ASN A 593 34.20 29.26 17.86
C ASN A 593 32.79 28.75 18.18
N LEU A 594 32.63 27.45 18.42
CA LEU A 594 31.36 26.86 18.82
C LEU A 594 30.81 27.51 20.09
N SER A 595 31.69 27.80 21.09
CA SER A 595 31.26 28.52 22.32
C SER A 595 30.74 29.93 22.04
N ILE A 596 31.34 30.60 21.05
CA ILE A 596 30.90 31.95 20.63
C ILE A 596 29.56 31.88 19.92
N TRP A 597 29.35 30.88 19.07
CA TRP A 597 28.07 30.68 18.35
C TRP A 597 26.95 30.38 19.34
N ILE A 598 27.16 29.47 20.28
CA ILE A 598 26.20 29.18 21.37
C ILE A 598 25.87 30.42 22.17
N ALA A 599 26.87 31.22 22.56
CA ALA A 599 26.66 32.42 23.34
C ALA A 599 25.93 33.55 22.58
N ARG A 600 25.92 33.54 21.28
CA ARG A 600 25.19 34.50 20.44
C ARG A 600 23.73 34.15 20.21
N ASP A 601 23.39 32.87 20.26
CA ASP A 601 22.02 32.40 20.00
C ASP A 601 21.28 32.12 21.32
N GLN A 602 20.34 33.02 21.64
CA GLN A 602 19.56 32.93 22.87
C GLN A 602 18.68 31.66 22.88
N SER A 603 18.18 31.22 21.71
CA SER A 603 17.31 30.04 21.60
C SER A 603 18.05 28.74 21.95
N VAL A 604 19.34 28.67 21.61
CA VAL A 604 20.23 27.57 21.98
C VAL A 604 20.52 27.59 23.49
N ILE A 605 20.81 28.75 24.04
CA ILE A 605 21.02 28.88 25.50
C ILE A 605 19.78 28.44 26.28
N ASP A 606 18.59 28.88 25.85
CA ASP A 606 17.33 28.52 26.48
C ASP A 606 17.12 26.98 26.42
N SER A 607 17.52 26.34 25.31
CA SER A 607 17.45 24.87 25.14
C SER A 607 18.37 24.14 26.13
N PHE A 608 19.58 24.64 26.37
CA PHE A 608 20.48 24.09 27.40
C PHE A 608 19.98 24.29 28.82
N MET A 609 19.33 25.43 29.08
CA MET A 609 18.73 25.72 30.38
C MET A 609 17.52 24.84 30.65
N ALA A 610 16.60 24.73 29.70
CA ALA A 610 15.40 23.89 29.80
C ALA A 610 15.73 22.40 29.97
N SER A 611 16.74 21.89 29.26
CA SER A 611 17.22 20.51 29.39
C SER A 611 18.08 20.26 30.63
N ASN A 612 18.41 21.29 31.43
CA ASN A 612 19.30 21.25 32.60
C ASN A 612 20.72 20.68 32.27
N ARG A 613 21.23 21.00 31.07
CA ARG A 613 22.53 20.49 30.57
C ARG A 613 23.59 21.56 30.42
N MET A 614 23.35 22.76 30.91
CA MET A 614 24.32 23.85 30.89
C MET A 614 25.63 23.48 31.62
N GLY A 615 25.55 22.70 32.71
CA GLY A 615 26.72 22.20 33.42
C GLY A 615 27.60 21.28 32.54
N GLU A 616 26.99 20.41 31.73
CA GLU A 616 27.72 19.54 30.80
C GLU A 616 28.43 20.35 29.71
N LEU A 617 27.79 21.40 29.19
CA LEU A 617 28.39 22.31 28.22
C LEU A 617 29.60 23.03 28.80
N VAL A 618 29.50 23.58 30.03
CA VAL A 618 30.61 24.26 30.72
C VAL A 618 31.77 23.29 30.95
N ASP A 619 31.51 22.07 31.42
CA ASP A 619 32.52 21.04 31.60
C ASP A 619 33.23 20.69 30.25
N ALA A 620 32.49 20.56 29.15
CA ALA A 620 33.02 20.29 27.82
C ALA A 620 33.94 21.44 27.33
N LEU A 621 33.52 22.68 27.49
CA LEU A 621 34.28 23.86 27.10
C LEU A 621 35.51 24.04 27.97
N ALA A 622 35.44 23.74 29.27
CA ALA A 622 36.60 23.77 30.19
C ALA A 622 37.64 22.71 29.73
N LEU A 623 37.21 21.51 29.31
CA LEU A 623 38.10 20.48 28.83
C LEU A 623 38.86 20.91 27.55
N SER A 624 38.16 21.47 26.56
CA SER A 624 38.80 21.96 25.33
C SER A 624 39.71 23.17 25.57
N SER A 625 39.34 24.08 26.48
CA SER A 625 40.17 25.21 26.89
C SER A 625 41.47 24.75 27.55
N ALA A 626 41.38 23.79 28.49
CA ALA A 626 42.56 23.20 29.14
C ALA A 626 43.48 22.49 28.11
N ALA A 627 42.90 21.76 27.13
CA ALA A 627 43.65 21.14 26.07
C ALA A 627 44.36 22.15 25.15
N MET A 628 43.70 23.29 24.86
CA MET A 628 44.29 24.39 24.09
C MET A 628 45.50 25.01 24.76
N VAL A 629 45.44 25.21 26.06
CA VAL A 629 46.57 25.75 26.88
C VAL A 629 47.72 24.76 26.96
N ASN A 630 47.44 23.47 27.15
CA ASN A 630 48.45 22.44 27.38
C ASN A 630 49.09 21.93 26.05
N SER A 631 48.54 22.25 24.90
CA SER A 631 49.10 21.78 23.63
C SER A 631 50.30 22.62 23.18
N PRO A 632 51.48 21.98 22.85
CA PRO A 632 52.65 22.70 22.43
C PRO A 632 52.46 23.47 21.13
N LEU A 633 52.94 24.69 21.03
CA LEU A 633 52.95 25.50 19.81
C LEU A 633 53.76 24.80 18.70
N PRO A 634 53.28 24.81 17.47
CA PRO A 634 54.02 24.18 16.33
C PRO A 634 55.39 24.85 16.16
N LYS A 635 56.45 24.05 16.19
CA LYS A 635 57.81 24.51 15.93
C LYS A 635 57.88 25.04 14.49
N GLY A 636 57.97 26.38 14.31
CA GLY A 636 58.28 26.96 13.02
C GLY A 636 57.44 28.15 12.55
N LYS A 637 56.36 28.53 13.18
CA LYS A 637 55.71 29.83 12.89
C LYS A 637 56.39 30.90 13.73
N LYS A 638 56.95 31.92 13.03
CA LYS A 638 57.45 33.16 13.68
C LYS A 638 56.43 33.59 14.71
N LYS A 639 56.93 33.89 15.95
CA LYS A 639 56.15 34.59 16.96
C LYS A 639 55.47 35.75 16.28
N PHE A 640 54.17 35.60 15.99
CA PHE A 640 53.35 36.77 15.83
C PHE A 640 53.30 37.39 17.23
N ASP A 641 53.91 38.51 17.35
CA ASP A 641 54.00 39.31 18.54
C ASP A 641 52.63 39.95 18.79
N TYR A 642 51.67 39.12 19.13
CA TYR A 642 50.51 39.57 19.87
C TYR A 642 50.93 39.60 21.32
N GLY A 643 51.41 40.75 21.73
CA GLY A 643 51.70 41.08 23.14
C GLY A 643 50.44 41.06 24.00
N GLY A 644 49.59 40.12 23.77
CA GLY A 644 48.38 39.87 24.50
C GLY A 644 48.35 38.45 25.04
N ARG A 645 48.07 38.29 26.31
CA ARG A 645 47.55 37.06 26.89
C ARG A 645 46.50 36.47 25.92
N LEU A 646 46.45 35.18 25.80
CA LEU A 646 45.37 34.44 25.09
C LEU A 646 44.03 34.90 25.73
N ASP A 647 43.46 35.94 25.18
CA ASP A 647 42.18 36.46 25.62
C ASP A 647 41.08 35.71 24.83
N ILE A 648 40.69 34.58 25.36
CA ILE A 648 39.65 33.67 24.78
C ILE A 648 38.34 34.43 24.54
N TRP A 649 38.13 35.55 25.24
CA TRP A 649 36.88 36.29 25.23
C TRP A 649 36.94 37.58 24.42
N HIS A 650 38.04 37.89 23.73
CA HIS A 650 38.27 39.19 23.05
C HIS A 650 37.98 40.43 23.91
N ILE A 651 38.23 40.34 25.23
CA ILE A 651 38.11 41.47 26.11
C ILE A 651 39.31 42.40 25.82
N LYS A 652 39.06 43.47 25.06
CA LYS A 652 40.06 44.53 24.86
C LYS A 652 40.39 45.09 26.22
N ALA A 653 41.58 44.82 26.72
CA ALA A 653 42.09 45.56 27.86
C ALA A 653 42.24 47.03 27.40
N GLU A 654 41.40 47.92 27.91
CA GLU A 654 41.60 49.35 27.76
C GLU A 654 42.92 49.67 28.40
N ASN A 655 43.93 50.02 27.59
CA ASN A 655 45.17 50.63 28.08
C ASN A 655 44.83 51.96 28.77
N ARG A 656 44.73 51.95 30.10
CA ARG A 656 44.85 53.15 30.86
C ARG A 656 46.30 53.69 30.72
N GLY A 657 46.43 54.64 29.81
CA GLY A 657 47.67 55.35 29.63
C GLY A 657 48.07 56.06 30.93
N GLU A 658 49.13 55.62 31.57
CA GLU A 658 49.87 56.40 32.48
C GLU A 658 50.55 57.55 31.76
N LYS A 659 50.00 58.73 31.90
CA LYS A 659 50.74 59.97 31.67
C LYS A 659 51.78 60.14 32.79
N SER A 660 53.05 59.89 32.51
CA SER A 660 54.12 60.33 33.29
C SER A 660 54.39 61.81 33.01
N ASP A 661 54.05 62.68 33.89
CA ASP A 661 54.60 64.05 33.90
C ASP A 661 56.10 63.98 34.06
N LYS A 662 56.81 64.60 33.16
CA LYS A 662 58.13 65.13 33.34
C LYS A 662 58.10 66.60 32.94
N THR A 663 58.20 67.43 34.00
CA THR A 663 58.76 68.76 33.95
C THR A 663 60.13 68.75 33.44
#